data_158d70a279d7fc08d2a629a269a5f491
#
_entry.id   158d70a279d7fc08d2a629a269a5f491
#
_cell.length_a   1.000
_cell.length_b   1.000
_cell.length_c   1.000
_cell.angle_alpha   90.00
_cell.angle_beta   90.00
_cell.angle_gamma   90.00
#
_symmetry.space_group_name_H-M   'P 1'
#
loop_
_entity.id
_entity.type
_entity.pdbx_description
1 polymer ?
#
loop_
_entity_poly.entity_id
_entity_poly.type
_entity_poly.pdbx_seq_one_letter_code
_entity_poly.pdbx_strand_id
1 'polypeptide(L)'
;FQPTPDKSYQLWTGNLKKYLVTTGGILKDKKGTAIVDADGKIVANYDYWAEETTSSNQSADENTVGSDAFALRGGAWSKLLLRTNPLNNPSNGVVQRKVFTNRIYTNGSFVSKSDELRQVKPTDLTDTNYKNDEYRGYLVRALGYNIDAATPPTSLDNLKTAVEFRQTGAVMHSQPILVTNKGKLEFNESTQTMGSTGREDYVLFGTTQGALHVVKAGTSGIAGGGEEVFTFIPNEMLVKQKQAFEKPEVTSGGTNQLFYGIDGPWTAYTEYVVDGSGYLTVGDGKGDQKGVQNVYGGLRMGGRSYYALDLKDIQNPKLKFHINPDSALAGTPLSYMGQSWSKPTIGFVNWAGKRTRVMFVGGGYDDGYESTSYDQTNKKGAGVYMFSAEDTSIQDGNNTIAIKAGELLWWSSANATTSIASTKSGTVGINSPNMQYSVVSEIRSVDRDGDDLIDHVYFGDLGGQIFRTDFNNKEKTIGSWAKAPILIFDEHKANGKSPRFYDMPAFSLYNNNGSIFAVVSQGSGNRSAPLFADSSYDYDAIYNIYDKDVARTDLYNYDSVKNPLITKNIKVDNVSGLRLINDDKRKDNTDGKGNILYNAPASAHGWYYKFTDCVTGYGKCDSYKQQTEKVFGTPIALNNKLFVSTFDASKDGLAGDCGAGVKGASLMTTFCLPFGQCAAGDVTGTTHTMIGAGIHTVTVGNGNSSGNGGSTGGGTGGVSSKLSSASNYCIATGSRVTITVTGSSGSGEQTRMCLVPQRWYEKL
;
A
#
# COMPACT_ATOMS: atom_id res chain seq x y z
N PHE A 1 -17.76 -5.13 -7.37
CA PHE A 1 -18.72 -4.02 -7.23
C PHE A 1 -19.92 -4.30 -8.13
N GLN A 2 -21.09 -4.38 -7.57
CA GLN A 2 -22.33 -4.53 -8.37
C GLN A 2 -23.35 -3.53 -7.81
N PRO A 3 -23.59 -2.40 -8.49
CA PRO A 3 -24.62 -1.46 -8.08
C PRO A 3 -25.99 -2.10 -8.26
N THR A 4 -26.88 -1.86 -7.31
CA THR A 4 -28.29 -2.15 -7.52
C THR A 4 -28.91 -1.10 -8.45
N PRO A 5 -29.99 -1.42 -9.18
CA PRO A 5 -30.73 -0.44 -9.95
C PRO A 5 -31.31 0.69 -9.12
N ASP A 6 -31.49 0.46 -7.83
CA ASP A 6 -31.92 1.49 -6.87
C ASP A 6 -30.68 2.24 -6.34
N LYS A 7 -30.53 3.50 -6.75
CA LYS A 7 -29.43 4.38 -6.37
C LYS A 7 -29.37 4.69 -4.85
N SER A 8 -30.31 4.20 -4.05
CA SER A 8 -30.31 4.35 -2.59
C SER A 8 -29.34 3.39 -1.88
N TYR A 9 -28.82 2.38 -2.57
CA TYR A 9 -27.98 1.34 -2.00
C TYR A 9 -26.60 1.34 -2.64
N GLN A 10 -25.57 1.36 -1.82
CA GLN A 10 -24.20 1.04 -2.26
C GLN A 10 -23.86 -0.38 -1.82
N LEU A 11 -23.68 -1.25 -2.79
CA LEU A 11 -23.24 -2.62 -2.55
C LEU A 11 -21.73 -2.61 -2.38
N TRP A 12 -21.26 -2.67 -1.14
CA TRP A 12 -19.86 -2.82 -0.79
C TRP A 12 -19.50 -4.30 -0.53
N THR A 13 -20.17 -5.21 -1.23
CA THR A 13 -19.82 -6.62 -1.22
C THR A 13 -18.77 -6.89 -2.27
N GLY A 14 -17.84 -7.80 -1.96
CA GLY A 14 -16.75 -8.11 -2.86
C GLY A 14 -16.20 -9.52 -2.64
N ASN A 15 -15.15 -9.81 -3.36
CA ASN A 15 -14.49 -11.10 -3.36
C ASN A 15 -13.02 -10.93 -3.73
N LEU A 16 -12.20 -11.90 -3.38
CA LEU A 16 -10.84 -12.05 -3.90
C LEU A 16 -10.79 -13.27 -4.81
N LYS A 17 -10.36 -13.07 -6.05
CA LYS A 17 -10.27 -14.12 -7.07
C LYS A 17 -8.84 -14.27 -7.56
N LYS A 18 -8.46 -15.49 -7.92
CA LYS A 18 -7.13 -15.82 -8.44
C LYS A 18 -7.18 -16.14 -9.92
N TYR A 19 -6.36 -15.46 -10.71
CA TYR A 19 -6.23 -15.66 -12.15
C TYR A 19 -4.78 -15.84 -12.56
N LEU A 20 -4.58 -16.45 -13.73
CA LEU A 20 -3.28 -16.55 -14.36
C LEU A 20 -3.03 -15.28 -15.19
N VAL A 21 -1.88 -14.65 -14.97
CA VAL A 21 -1.38 -13.60 -15.85
C VAL A 21 -0.48 -14.26 -16.91
N THR A 22 -0.87 -14.17 -18.17
CA THR A 22 -0.05 -14.68 -19.28
C THR A 22 1.12 -13.74 -19.57
N THR A 23 2.12 -14.22 -20.35
CA THR A 23 3.24 -13.41 -20.83
C THR A 23 2.80 -12.18 -21.64
N GLY A 24 1.59 -12.21 -22.21
CA GLY A 24 0.95 -11.06 -22.86
C GLY A 24 0.18 -10.15 -21.91
N GLY A 25 0.22 -10.40 -20.59
CA GLY A 25 -0.49 -9.63 -19.58
C GLY A 25 -2.00 -9.89 -19.56
N ILE A 26 -2.49 -10.85 -20.32
CA ILE A 26 -3.91 -11.20 -20.34
C ILE A 26 -4.22 -12.04 -19.09
N LEU A 27 -5.23 -11.64 -18.34
CA LEU A 27 -5.75 -12.43 -17.25
C LEU A 27 -6.58 -13.58 -17.81
N LYS A 28 -6.22 -14.81 -17.45
CA LYS A 28 -6.92 -16.02 -17.85
C LYS A 28 -7.44 -16.78 -16.63
N ASP A 29 -8.60 -17.37 -16.82
CA ASP A 29 -9.19 -18.30 -15.88
C ASP A 29 -8.49 -19.68 -15.93
N LYS A 30 -8.88 -20.61 -15.06
CA LYS A 30 -8.28 -21.94 -15.02
C LYS A 30 -8.53 -22.79 -16.27
N LYS A 31 -9.49 -22.44 -17.10
CA LYS A 31 -9.78 -23.08 -18.40
C LYS A 31 -9.00 -22.43 -19.55
N GLY A 32 -8.21 -21.42 -19.28
CA GLY A 32 -7.42 -20.70 -20.27
C GLY A 32 -8.20 -19.63 -21.04
N THR A 33 -9.43 -19.33 -20.63
CA THR A 33 -10.26 -18.28 -21.22
C THR A 33 -9.86 -16.92 -20.67
N ALA A 34 -9.80 -15.90 -21.53
CA ALA A 34 -9.60 -14.52 -21.07
C ALA A 34 -10.82 -14.09 -20.22
N ILE A 35 -10.55 -13.45 -19.07
CA ILE A 35 -11.63 -13.03 -18.16
C ILE A 35 -12.30 -11.72 -18.57
N VAL A 36 -11.73 -11.05 -19.58
CA VAL A 36 -12.23 -9.77 -20.12
C VAL A 36 -12.33 -9.91 -21.63
N ASP A 37 -13.43 -9.46 -22.19
CA ASP A 37 -13.64 -9.41 -23.65
C ASP A 37 -12.93 -8.21 -24.30
N ALA A 38 -13.13 -8.04 -25.62
CA ALA A 38 -12.53 -6.95 -26.39
C ALA A 38 -13.01 -5.57 -25.93
N ASP A 39 -14.19 -5.47 -25.35
CA ASP A 39 -14.80 -4.24 -24.85
C ASP A 39 -14.42 -3.97 -23.38
N GLY A 40 -13.61 -4.84 -22.77
CA GLY A 40 -13.16 -4.70 -21.38
C GLY A 40 -14.20 -5.16 -20.34
N LYS A 41 -15.28 -5.84 -20.75
CA LYS A 41 -16.27 -6.41 -19.83
C LYS A 41 -15.81 -7.74 -19.28
N ILE A 42 -16.07 -7.97 -17.99
CA ILE A 42 -15.79 -9.27 -17.36
C ILE A 42 -16.80 -10.29 -17.91
N VAL A 43 -16.28 -11.37 -18.49
CA VAL A 43 -17.08 -12.49 -18.98
C VAL A 43 -17.19 -13.60 -17.93
N ALA A 44 -18.15 -14.51 -18.12
CA ALA A 44 -18.27 -15.70 -17.29
C ALA A 44 -16.96 -16.50 -17.27
N ASN A 45 -16.46 -16.79 -16.08
CA ASN A 45 -15.14 -17.39 -15.92
C ASN A 45 -15.08 -18.29 -14.68
N TYR A 46 -14.11 -19.20 -14.66
CA TYR A 46 -13.74 -20.01 -13.51
C TYR A 46 -12.40 -19.52 -12.97
N ASP A 47 -12.40 -18.68 -11.96
CA ASP A 47 -11.17 -18.36 -11.26
C ASP A 47 -10.54 -19.63 -10.66
N TYR A 48 -9.23 -19.59 -10.30
CA TYR A 48 -8.53 -20.78 -9.82
C TYR A 48 -9.06 -21.36 -8.52
N TRP A 49 -9.87 -20.64 -7.78
CA TRP A 49 -10.53 -21.08 -6.55
C TRP A 49 -11.99 -21.48 -6.74
N ALA A 50 -12.59 -21.13 -7.88
CA ALA A 50 -13.95 -21.51 -8.18
C ALA A 50 -14.07 -23.02 -8.44
N GLU A 51 -15.15 -23.63 -7.95
CA GLU A 51 -15.48 -25.02 -8.25
C GLU A 51 -16.20 -25.11 -9.59
N GLU A 52 -15.81 -26.09 -10.40
CA GLU A 52 -16.52 -26.37 -11.66
C GLU A 52 -17.81 -27.15 -11.39
N THR A 53 -18.83 -26.90 -12.20
CA THR A 53 -20.03 -27.70 -12.17
C THR A 53 -19.73 -29.12 -12.65
N THR A 54 -20.00 -30.10 -11.82
CA THR A 54 -19.83 -31.53 -12.11
C THR A 54 -21.13 -32.26 -11.77
N SER A 55 -21.28 -33.51 -12.23
CA SER A 55 -22.43 -34.32 -11.86
C SER A 55 -22.58 -34.58 -10.36
N SER A 56 -21.46 -34.53 -9.63
CA SER A 56 -21.45 -34.74 -8.19
C SER A 56 -21.79 -33.50 -7.35
N ASN A 57 -21.73 -32.29 -7.91
CA ASN A 57 -22.03 -31.04 -7.22
C ASN A 57 -23.15 -30.22 -7.86
N GLN A 58 -23.94 -30.79 -8.79
CA GLN A 58 -25.06 -30.10 -9.44
C GLN A 58 -26.13 -29.60 -8.47
N SER A 59 -26.27 -30.23 -7.30
CA SER A 59 -27.19 -29.79 -6.24
C SER A 59 -26.57 -28.79 -5.26
N ALA A 60 -25.30 -28.42 -5.43
CA ALA A 60 -24.65 -27.41 -4.61
C ALA A 60 -25.21 -26.01 -4.91
N ASP A 61 -25.02 -25.09 -3.97
CA ASP A 61 -25.42 -23.70 -4.13
C ASP A 61 -24.76 -23.12 -5.40
N GLU A 62 -25.58 -22.64 -6.33
CA GLU A 62 -25.13 -22.01 -7.57
C GLU A 62 -24.15 -20.86 -7.34
N ASN A 63 -24.19 -20.22 -6.15
CA ASN A 63 -23.25 -19.16 -5.80
C ASN A 63 -21.83 -19.68 -5.50
N THR A 64 -21.64 -20.95 -5.21
CA THR A 64 -20.34 -21.55 -4.89
C THR A 64 -19.77 -22.37 -6.06
N VAL A 65 -20.62 -22.86 -6.95
CA VAL A 65 -20.27 -23.74 -8.07
C VAL A 65 -20.70 -23.11 -9.38
N GLY A 66 -19.89 -23.27 -10.40
CA GLY A 66 -20.19 -22.77 -11.74
C GLY A 66 -19.39 -21.53 -12.13
N SER A 67 -19.60 -21.08 -13.37
CA SER A 67 -18.96 -19.89 -13.93
C SER A 67 -19.89 -18.68 -13.91
N ASP A 68 -19.38 -17.53 -13.61
CA ASP A 68 -20.12 -16.27 -13.67
C ASP A 68 -19.18 -15.05 -13.74
N ALA A 69 -19.72 -13.94 -14.24
CA ALA A 69 -19.08 -12.63 -14.19
C ALA A 69 -19.34 -11.90 -12.87
N PHE A 70 -20.21 -12.39 -12.00
CA PHE A 70 -20.54 -11.72 -10.73
C PHE A 70 -19.41 -11.79 -9.69
N ALA A 71 -19.29 -10.73 -8.90
CA ALA A 71 -18.31 -10.66 -7.82
C ALA A 71 -18.53 -11.79 -6.80
N LEU A 72 -19.75 -12.04 -6.38
CA LEU A 72 -20.13 -13.02 -5.36
C LEU A 72 -20.33 -14.43 -5.95
N ARG A 73 -19.37 -14.89 -6.76
CA ARG A 73 -19.31 -16.27 -7.23
C ARG A 73 -17.83 -16.70 -7.34
N GLY A 74 -17.53 -17.92 -6.93
CA GLY A 74 -16.14 -18.40 -6.89
C GLY A 74 -15.28 -17.64 -5.86
N GLY A 75 -13.99 -17.60 -6.11
CA GLY A 75 -13.02 -16.89 -5.29
C GLY A 75 -12.97 -17.33 -3.82
N ALA A 76 -12.37 -16.52 -2.96
CA ALA A 76 -12.29 -16.76 -1.52
C ALA A 76 -13.69 -16.78 -0.86
N TRP A 77 -14.64 -16.01 -1.41
CA TRP A 77 -16.01 -15.99 -0.90
C TRP A 77 -16.68 -17.38 -0.95
N SER A 78 -16.49 -18.13 -2.04
CA SER A 78 -17.03 -19.49 -2.16
C SER A 78 -16.39 -20.51 -1.21
N LYS A 79 -15.19 -20.22 -0.74
CA LYS A 79 -14.40 -21.09 0.13
C LYS A 79 -14.53 -20.79 1.63
N LEU A 80 -15.44 -19.89 2.02
CA LEU A 80 -15.70 -19.63 3.43
C LEU A 80 -16.23 -20.87 4.14
N LEU A 81 -15.61 -21.25 5.23
CA LEU A 81 -15.98 -22.41 6.05
C LEU A 81 -17.11 -22.03 7.00
N LEU A 82 -18.33 -22.14 6.55
CA LEU A 82 -19.49 -21.68 7.29
C LEU A 82 -20.17 -22.80 8.06
N ARG A 83 -21.25 -22.43 8.71
CA ARG A 83 -22.02 -23.31 9.62
C ARG A 83 -22.68 -24.52 8.96
N THR A 84 -22.98 -24.48 7.67
CA THR A 84 -23.58 -25.62 6.92
C THR A 84 -22.66 -26.81 6.78
N ASN A 85 -21.37 -26.65 7.03
CA ASN A 85 -20.46 -27.77 7.08
C ASN A 85 -20.83 -28.73 8.23
N PRO A 86 -20.86 -30.05 8.01
CA PRO A 86 -21.21 -31.03 9.03
C PRO A 86 -20.41 -30.97 10.33
N LEU A 87 -19.16 -30.48 10.25
CA LEU A 87 -18.28 -30.32 11.39
C LEU A 87 -18.56 -29.05 12.23
N ASN A 88 -19.42 -28.18 11.73
CA ASN A 88 -19.75 -26.92 12.39
C ASN A 88 -20.88 -27.12 13.40
N ASN A 89 -20.57 -27.67 14.58
CA ASN A 89 -21.55 -27.93 15.64
C ASN A 89 -21.57 -26.81 16.69
N PRO A 90 -22.59 -25.95 16.72
CA PRO A 90 -22.66 -24.82 17.64
C PRO A 90 -22.73 -25.24 19.11
N SER A 91 -23.27 -26.40 19.42
CA SER A 91 -23.39 -26.90 20.79
C SER A 91 -22.04 -27.22 21.45
N ASN A 92 -21.02 -27.53 20.62
CA ASN A 92 -19.67 -27.80 21.11
C ASN A 92 -18.81 -26.54 21.16
N GLY A 93 -19.33 -25.38 20.75
CA GLY A 93 -18.56 -24.15 20.62
C GLY A 93 -17.48 -24.20 19.53
N VAL A 94 -17.50 -25.22 18.68
CA VAL A 94 -16.55 -25.43 17.60
C VAL A 94 -17.17 -25.03 16.28
N VAL A 95 -16.48 -24.18 15.57
CA VAL A 95 -16.80 -23.79 14.19
C VAL A 95 -15.56 -23.93 13.33
N GLN A 96 -15.74 -24.12 12.03
CA GLN A 96 -14.59 -24.18 11.11
C GLN A 96 -14.02 -22.79 10.79
N ARG A 97 -14.88 -21.79 10.63
CA ARG A 97 -14.46 -20.41 10.41
C ARG A 97 -13.86 -19.84 11.70
N LYS A 98 -12.63 -19.34 11.60
CA LYS A 98 -11.92 -18.69 12.72
C LYS A 98 -12.09 -17.18 12.59
N VAL A 99 -12.85 -16.58 13.47
CA VAL A 99 -12.98 -15.13 13.61
C VAL A 99 -12.30 -14.70 14.90
N PHE A 100 -11.37 -13.75 14.80
CA PHE A 100 -10.68 -13.15 15.93
C PHE A 100 -11.10 -11.70 16.11
N THR A 101 -11.08 -11.24 17.37
CA THR A 101 -11.37 -9.84 17.71
C THR A 101 -10.54 -9.42 18.93
N ASN A 102 -10.22 -8.13 19.01
CA ASN A 102 -9.66 -7.52 20.22
C ASN A 102 -10.74 -6.99 21.18
N ARG A 103 -12.00 -7.42 20.98
CA ARG A 103 -13.10 -7.16 21.91
C ARG A 103 -13.07 -8.16 23.04
N ILE A 104 -12.49 -7.76 24.16
CA ILE A 104 -12.25 -8.62 25.33
C ILE A 104 -13.23 -8.25 26.43
N TYR A 105 -13.78 -9.25 27.11
CA TYR A 105 -14.59 -9.12 28.29
C TYR A 105 -14.00 -9.94 29.44
N THR A 106 -13.99 -9.36 30.62
CA THR A 106 -13.59 -10.03 31.86
C THR A 106 -14.68 -9.81 32.90
N ASN A 107 -15.17 -10.87 33.50
CA ASN A 107 -16.27 -10.82 34.48
C ASN A 107 -17.50 -10.06 33.95
N GLY A 108 -17.85 -10.26 32.67
CA GLY A 108 -19.00 -9.63 32.03
C GLY A 108 -18.85 -8.14 31.71
N SER A 109 -17.66 -7.57 31.82
CA SER A 109 -17.36 -6.19 31.51
C SER A 109 -16.32 -6.05 30.40
N PHE A 110 -16.51 -5.08 29.51
CA PHE A 110 -15.56 -4.77 28.45
C PHE A 110 -14.24 -4.26 29.03
N VAL A 111 -13.14 -4.81 28.53
CA VAL A 111 -11.78 -4.40 28.87
C VAL A 111 -11.04 -3.99 27.59
N SER A 112 -10.60 -2.75 27.54
CA SER A 112 -9.77 -2.29 26.44
C SER A 112 -8.34 -2.80 26.60
N LYS A 113 -7.89 -3.65 25.67
CA LYS A 113 -6.51 -4.14 25.62
C LYS A 113 -5.93 -3.90 24.23
N SER A 114 -4.68 -3.50 24.16
CA SER A 114 -3.98 -3.17 22.91
C SER A 114 -3.17 -4.31 22.31
N ASP A 115 -3.08 -5.43 23.01
CA ASP A 115 -2.16 -6.54 22.71
C ASP A 115 -2.81 -7.94 22.85
N GLU A 116 -4.14 -8.01 22.91
CA GLU A 116 -4.85 -9.29 23.08
C GLU A 116 -5.90 -9.53 21.99
N LEU A 117 -5.91 -10.75 21.45
CA LEU A 117 -6.97 -11.27 20.59
C LEU A 117 -7.66 -12.45 21.26
N ARG A 118 -8.96 -12.58 21.01
CA ARG A 118 -9.72 -13.79 21.30
C ARG A 118 -10.38 -14.35 20.04
N GLN A 119 -10.54 -15.65 20.01
CA GLN A 119 -11.36 -16.31 19.00
C GLN A 119 -12.84 -16.22 19.40
N VAL A 120 -13.68 -15.79 18.46
CA VAL A 120 -15.14 -15.79 18.61
C VAL A 120 -15.67 -17.22 18.54
N LYS A 121 -16.64 -17.55 19.41
CA LYS A 121 -17.27 -18.85 19.48
C LYS A 121 -18.80 -18.72 19.46
N PRO A 122 -19.55 -19.71 18.95
CA PRO A 122 -21.01 -19.72 19.06
C PRO A 122 -21.48 -19.60 20.51
N THR A 123 -20.72 -20.20 21.45
CA THR A 123 -20.99 -20.15 22.89
C THR A 123 -20.92 -18.76 23.49
N ASP A 124 -20.37 -17.75 22.79
CA ASP A 124 -20.37 -16.36 23.28
C ASP A 124 -21.80 -15.83 23.52
N LEU A 125 -22.80 -16.41 22.85
CA LEU A 125 -24.22 -16.07 23.10
C LEU A 125 -24.66 -16.37 24.53
N THR A 126 -24.09 -17.38 25.17
CA THR A 126 -24.51 -17.89 26.49
C THR A 126 -23.41 -17.82 27.55
N ASP A 127 -22.17 -17.60 27.16
CA ASP A 127 -21.02 -17.50 28.06
C ASP A 127 -21.18 -16.34 29.05
N THR A 128 -20.83 -16.56 30.31
CA THR A 128 -21.00 -15.57 31.37
C THR A 128 -20.26 -14.26 31.14
N ASN A 129 -19.13 -14.28 30.42
CA ASN A 129 -18.39 -13.08 30.06
C ASN A 129 -19.04 -12.31 28.92
N TYR A 130 -19.57 -13.01 27.91
CA TYR A 130 -19.97 -12.38 26.64
C TYR A 130 -21.48 -12.25 26.44
N LYS A 131 -22.33 -12.98 27.21
CA LYS A 131 -23.79 -12.99 27.03
C LYS A 131 -24.46 -11.60 27.10
N ASN A 132 -23.83 -10.65 27.76
CA ASN A 132 -24.31 -9.28 27.89
C ASN A 132 -23.62 -8.30 26.92
N ASP A 133 -22.70 -8.78 26.09
CA ASP A 133 -22.05 -7.97 25.07
C ASP A 133 -23.05 -7.62 23.98
N GLU A 134 -23.30 -6.32 23.74
CA GLU A 134 -24.21 -5.83 22.71
C GLU A 134 -23.78 -6.23 21.29
N TYR A 135 -22.50 -6.51 21.05
CA TYR A 135 -21.97 -6.91 19.74
C TYR A 135 -21.80 -8.42 19.55
N ARG A 136 -22.16 -9.25 20.54
CA ARG A 136 -22.00 -10.71 20.44
C ARG A 136 -22.72 -11.32 19.25
N GLY A 137 -23.92 -10.79 18.94
CA GLY A 137 -24.73 -11.25 17.80
C GLY A 137 -24.06 -10.99 16.47
N TYR A 138 -23.46 -9.82 16.30
CA TYR A 138 -22.71 -9.45 15.09
C TYR A 138 -21.49 -10.35 14.88
N LEU A 139 -20.77 -10.66 15.97
CA LEU A 139 -19.61 -11.54 15.93
C LEU A 139 -20.00 -12.99 15.63
N VAL A 140 -21.08 -13.51 16.25
CA VAL A 140 -21.56 -14.87 15.97
C VAL A 140 -22.15 -14.97 14.56
N ARG A 141 -22.83 -13.93 14.06
CA ARG A 141 -23.25 -13.87 12.67
C ARG A 141 -22.07 -13.96 11.70
N ALA A 142 -20.95 -13.29 12.01
CA ALA A 142 -19.72 -13.36 11.22
C ALA A 142 -19.13 -14.78 11.12
N LEU A 143 -19.46 -15.68 12.04
CA LEU A 143 -19.11 -17.12 11.94
C LEU A 143 -19.91 -17.85 10.86
N GLY A 144 -20.92 -17.23 10.26
CA GLY A 144 -21.71 -17.81 9.18
C GLY A 144 -23.13 -18.24 9.60
N TYR A 145 -23.66 -17.75 10.71
CA TYR A 145 -25.03 -17.98 11.14
C TYR A 145 -25.94 -16.82 10.70
N ASN A 146 -27.00 -17.12 9.94
CA ASN A 146 -28.01 -16.12 9.61
C ASN A 146 -28.97 -15.91 10.78
N ILE A 147 -28.53 -15.10 11.73
CA ILE A 147 -29.31 -14.72 12.92
C ILE A 147 -29.52 -13.20 12.92
N ASP A 148 -30.50 -12.74 13.68
CA ASP A 148 -30.60 -11.31 14.00
C ASP A 148 -29.39 -10.90 14.87
N ALA A 149 -28.58 -10.01 14.34
CA ALA A 149 -27.34 -9.59 15.03
C ALA A 149 -27.62 -8.64 16.19
N ALA A 150 -28.65 -7.80 16.09
CA ALA A 150 -29.04 -6.85 17.12
C ALA A 150 -29.80 -7.51 18.28
N THR A 151 -30.60 -8.54 17.96
CA THR A 151 -31.36 -9.33 18.95
C THR A 151 -31.01 -10.81 18.81
N PRO A 152 -29.77 -11.22 19.13
CA PRO A 152 -29.29 -12.57 18.90
C PRO A 152 -30.01 -13.59 19.80
N PRO A 153 -30.10 -14.86 19.35
CA PRO A 153 -30.68 -15.93 20.16
C PRO A 153 -30.03 -16.07 21.54
N THR A 154 -30.80 -16.44 22.52
CA THR A 154 -30.33 -16.71 23.88
C THR A 154 -30.01 -18.19 24.14
N SER A 155 -30.26 -19.06 23.15
CA SER A 155 -29.96 -20.49 23.21
C SER A 155 -29.15 -20.93 21.99
N LEU A 156 -28.18 -21.82 22.21
CA LEU A 156 -27.38 -22.43 21.13
C LEU A 156 -28.23 -23.35 20.22
N ASP A 157 -29.37 -23.86 20.72
CA ASP A 157 -30.25 -24.68 19.89
C ASP A 157 -30.81 -23.92 18.68
N ASN A 158 -31.02 -22.63 18.83
CA ASN A 158 -31.48 -21.79 17.73
C ASN A 158 -30.43 -21.68 16.59
N LEU A 159 -29.15 -21.86 16.90
CA LEU A 159 -28.10 -21.85 15.87
C LEU A 159 -28.11 -23.11 15.02
N LYS A 160 -28.63 -24.24 15.51
CA LYS A 160 -28.69 -25.52 14.77
C LYS A 160 -29.57 -25.40 13.53
N THR A 161 -30.60 -24.57 13.58
CA THR A 161 -31.56 -24.36 12.49
C THR A 161 -31.32 -23.09 11.67
N ALA A 162 -30.38 -22.25 12.13
CA ALA A 162 -30.01 -21.03 11.40
C ALA A 162 -29.45 -21.39 10.02
N VAL A 163 -29.90 -20.71 8.96
CA VAL A 163 -29.37 -20.88 7.60
C VAL A 163 -27.94 -20.38 7.53
N GLU A 164 -27.21 -20.83 6.54
CA GLU A 164 -25.88 -20.30 6.22
C GLU A 164 -25.93 -18.81 5.87
N PHE A 165 -24.96 -18.07 6.39
CA PHE A 165 -24.78 -16.68 6.05
C PHE A 165 -23.34 -16.45 5.53
N ARG A 166 -23.24 -16.21 4.24
CA ARG A 166 -21.97 -16.00 3.54
C ARG A 166 -21.82 -14.54 3.20
N GLN A 167 -20.75 -13.92 3.71
CA GLN A 167 -20.56 -12.49 3.56
C GLN A 167 -19.08 -12.13 3.51
N THR A 168 -18.70 -11.28 2.55
CA THR A 168 -17.41 -10.57 2.49
C THR A 168 -17.63 -9.16 1.97
N GLY A 169 -16.90 -8.20 2.51
CA GLY A 169 -16.87 -6.83 2.00
C GLY A 169 -16.03 -6.70 0.71
N ALA A 170 -16.13 -5.56 0.07
CA ALA A 170 -15.29 -5.22 -1.07
C ALA A 170 -13.86 -4.88 -0.63
N VAL A 171 -12.88 -5.27 -1.44
CA VAL A 171 -11.49 -4.82 -1.31
C VAL A 171 -11.37 -3.53 -2.11
N MET A 172 -11.33 -2.38 -1.46
CA MET A 172 -11.26 -1.08 -2.15
C MET A 172 -9.82 -0.57 -2.30
N HIS A 173 -9.25 -0.04 -1.22
CA HIS A 173 -7.90 0.52 -1.23
C HIS A 173 -6.91 -0.34 -0.43
N SER A 174 -7.41 -1.34 0.29
CA SER A 174 -6.57 -2.34 0.92
C SER A 174 -5.99 -3.24 -0.17
N GLN A 175 -4.74 -3.00 -0.52
CA GLN A 175 -4.05 -3.83 -1.51
C GLN A 175 -3.76 -5.20 -0.90
N PRO A 176 -4.17 -6.32 -1.54
CA PRO A 176 -3.83 -7.64 -1.05
C PRO A 176 -2.32 -7.84 -1.01
N ILE A 177 -1.79 -8.33 0.11
CA ILE A 177 -0.37 -8.66 0.24
C ILE A 177 -0.18 -10.17 0.37
N LEU A 178 0.89 -10.67 -0.25
CA LEU A 178 1.32 -12.06 -0.17
C LEU A 178 2.32 -12.20 0.96
N VAL A 179 2.10 -13.16 1.86
CA VAL A 179 3.06 -13.57 2.89
C VAL A 179 3.35 -15.05 2.75
N THR A 180 4.62 -15.42 2.90
CA THR A 180 5.08 -16.81 2.84
C THR A 180 5.61 -17.20 4.21
N ASN A 181 5.02 -18.21 4.84
CA ASN A 181 5.45 -18.64 6.17
C ASN A 181 6.50 -19.75 6.12
N LYS A 182 6.54 -20.52 5.03
CA LYS A 182 7.49 -21.61 4.86
C LYS A 182 7.77 -21.89 3.38
N GLY A 183 8.96 -22.41 3.07
CA GLY A 183 9.32 -22.90 1.75
C GLY A 183 10.77 -23.35 1.70
N LYS A 184 11.10 -24.20 0.75
CA LYS A 184 12.47 -24.65 0.50
C LYS A 184 12.93 -24.14 -0.85
N LEU A 185 14.08 -23.47 -0.88
CA LEU A 185 14.71 -23.07 -2.13
C LEU A 185 15.45 -24.27 -2.74
N GLU A 186 15.28 -24.46 -4.03
CA GLU A 186 15.92 -25.54 -4.79
C GLU A 186 16.52 -24.97 -6.07
N PHE A 187 17.79 -25.23 -6.28
CA PHE A 187 18.48 -24.88 -7.52
C PHE A 187 18.40 -26.03 -8.50
N ASN A 188 17.90 -25.75 -9.69
CA ASN A 188 17.88 -26.72 -10.78
C ASN A 188 19.12 -26.51 -11.66
N GLU A 189 20.09 -27.43 -11.56
CA GLU A 189 21.35 -27.32 -12.29
C GLU A 189 21.17 -27.43 -13.82
N SER A 190 20.20 -28.20 -14.30
CA SER A 190 19.96 -28.40 -15.73
C SER A 190 19.38 -27.15 -16.42
N THR A 191 18.56 -26.41 -15.72
CA THR A 191 17.92 -25.16 -16.23
C THR A 191 18.59 -23.88 -15.71
N GLN A 192 19.54 -24.02 -14.77
CA GLN A 192 20.20 -22.90 -14.09
C GLN A 192 19.19 -21.94 -13.44
N THR A 193 18.10 -22.49 -12.87
CA THR A 193 17.03 -21.69 -12.26
C THR A 193 16.84 -22.04 -10.79
N MET A 194 16.52 -21.02 -9.99
CA MET A 194 16.07 -21.22 -8.62
C MET A 194 14.56 -21.46 -8.61
N GLY A 195 14.16 -22.54 -7.97
CA GLY A 195 12.77 -22.86 -7.68
C GLY A 195 12.50 -22.87 -6.18
N SER A 196 11.26 -23.14 -5.81
CA SER A 196 10.87 -23.34 -4.41
C SER A 196 9.82 -24.44 -4.31
N THR A 197 9.91 -25.25 -3.25
CA THR A 197 8.97 -26.33 -2.96
C THR A 197 8.43 -26.19 -1.54
N GLY A 198 7.31 -26.86 -1.25
CA GLY A 198 6.72 -26.88 0.08
C GLY A 198 6.36 -25.51 0.62
N ARG A 199 5.94 -24.58 -0.26
CA ARG A 199 5.55 -23.21 0.14
C ARG A 199 4.23 -23.21 0.87
N GLU A 200 4.19 -22.37 1.91
CA GLU A 200 2.99 -22.00 2.63
C GLU A 200 2.74 -20.50 2.40
N ASP A 201 1.96 -20.22 1.37
CA ASP A 201 1.65 -18.86 0.92
C ASP A 201 0.24 -18.45 1.32
N TYR A 202 0.11 -17.22 1.81
CA TYR A 202 -1.15 -16.65 2.26
C TYR A 202 -1.34 -15.26 1.67
N VAL A 203 -2.61 -14.88 1.42
CA VAL A 203 -2.98 -13.53 1.00
C VAL A 203 -3.78 -12.87 2.11
N LEU A 204 -3.36 -11.68 2.49
CA LEU A 204 -4.00 -10.83 3.50
C LEU A 204 -4.60 -9.61 2.83
N PHE A 205 -5.85 -9.29 3.16
CA PHE A 205 -6.57 -8.13 2.63
C PHE A 205 -7.66 -7.63 3.58
N GLY A 206 -7.83 -6.32 3.64
CA GLY A 206 -8.91 -5.66 4.37
C GLY A 206 -10.14 -5.46 3.48
N THR A 207 -11.31 -5.34 4.09
CA THR A 207 -12.58 -5.16 3.39
C THR A 207 -13.42 -4.04 3.98
N THR A 208 -14.32 -3.50 3.16
CA THR A 208 -15.29 -2.47 3.54
C THR A 208 -16.22 -2.91 4.66
N GLN A 209 -16.42 -4.21 4.84
CA GLN A 209 -17.16 -4.74 5.98
C GLN A 209 -16.48 -4.44 7.33
N GLY A 210 -15.17 -4.18 7.35
CA GLY A 210 -14.41 -3.97 8.58
C GLY A 210 -13.74 -5.25 9.09
N ALA A 211 -13.46 -6.17 8.18
CA ALA A 211 -12.78 -7.42 8.45
C ALA A 211 -11.46 -7.49 7.67
N LEU A 212 -10.41 -7.98 8.32
CA LEU A 212 -9.14 -8.36 7.71
C LEU A 212 -9.14 -9.87 7.51
N HIS A 213 -9.04 -10.29 6.26
CA HIS A 213 -9.06 -11.70 5.89
C HIS A 213 -7.66 -12.20 5.58
N VAL A 214 -7.39 -13.44 5.96
CA VAL A 214 -6.21 -14.19 5.54
C VAL A 214 -6.66 -15.49 4.91
N VAL A 215 -6.29 -15.69 3.64
CA VAL A 215 -6.65 -16.87 2.86
C VAL A 215 -5.40 -17.58 2.36
N LYS A 216 -5.47 -18.88 2.14
CA LYS A 216 -4.41 -19.62 1.48
C LYS A 216 -4.29 -19.20 0.03
N ALA A 217 -3.09 -18.88 -0.41
CA ALA A 217 -2.84 -18.54 -1.82
C ALA A 217 -2.87 -19.77 -2.76
N GLY A 218 -2.73 -20.97 -2.19
CA GLY A 218 -2.51 -22.22 -2.92
C GLY A 218 -1.03 -22.47 -3.19
N THR A 219 -0.68 -23.71 -3.44
CA THR A 219 0.68 -24.10 -3.82
C THR A 219 1.00 -23.64 -5.24
N SER A 220 2.29 -23.72 -5.59
CA SER A 220 2.83 -23.33 -6.89
C SER A 220 1.97 -23.89 -8.05
N GLY A 221 1.43 -23.02 -8.85
CA GLY A 221 0.65 -23.32 -10.02
C GLY A 221 -0.84 -23.13 -9.80
N ILE A 222 -1.60 -24.13 -9.62
CA ILE A 222 -3.00 -24.08 -10.01
C ILE A 222 -3.92 -24.68 -8.95
N ALA A 223 -3.42 -25.64 -8.18
CA ALA A 223 -4.25 -26.42 -7.28
C ALA A 223 -4.34 -25.84 -5.87
N GLY A 224 -5.55 -25.79 -5.33
CA GLY A 224 -5.83 -25.40 -3.95
C GLY A 224 -5.78 -23.89 -3.70
N GLY A 225 -6.12 -23.50 -2.49
CA GLY A 225 -6.17 -22.12 -2.05
C GLY A 225 -7.56 -21.51 -2.09
N GLY A 226 -7.64 -20.29 -1.60
CA GLY A 226 -8.89 -19.57 -1.41
C GLY A 226 -9.57 -19.83 -0.08
N GLU A 227 -9.20 -20.92 0.63
CA GLU A 227 -9.73 -21.19 1.96
C GLU A 227 -9.26 -20.13 2.95
N GLU A 228 -10.22 -19.58 3.68
CA GLU A 228 -9.94 -18.64 4.76
C GLU A 228 -9.23 -19.35 5.91
N VAL A 229 -8.11 -18.80 6.34
CA VAL A 229 -7.36 -19.27 7.51
C VAL A 229 -7.94 -18.64 8.77
N PHE A 230 -8.12 -17.33 8.73
CA PHE A 230 -8.81 -16.59 9.78
C PHE A 230 -9.30 -15.23 9.25
N THR A 231 -10.19 -14.63 10.02
CA THR A 231 -10.65 -13.24 9.86
C THR A 231 -10.42 -12.50 11.18
N PHE A 232 -9.89 -11.26 11.11
CA PHE A 232 -9.81 -10.36 12.26
C PHE A 232 -10.82 -9.23 12.11
N ILE A 233 -11.67 -9.06 13.13
CA ILE A 233 -12.65 -7.97 13.23
C ILE A 233 -12.27 -7.09 14.42
N PRO A 234 -11.70 -5.90 14.20
CA PRO A 234 -11.40 -4.95 15.25
C PRO A 234 -12.65 -4.49 15.98
N ASN A 235 -12.55 -4.32 17.30
CA ASN A 235 -13.65 -3.80 18.12
C ASN A 235 -14.19 -2.46 17.57
N GLU A 236 -13.32 -1.56 17.09
CA GLU A 236 -13.77 -0.28 16.57
C GLU A 236 -14.64 -0.38 15.33
N MET A 237 -14.50 -1.44 14.52
CA MET A 237 -15.36 -1.69 13.37
C MET A 237 -16.79 -2.05 13.82
N LEU A 238 -16.92 -2.83 14.89
CA LEU A 238 -18.22 -3.12 15.50
C LEU A 238 -18.87 -1.85 16.05
N VAL A 239 -18.09 -1.01 16.70
CA VAL A 239 -18.60 0.25 17.30
C VAL A 239 -18.99 1.28 16.23
N LYS A 240 -18.15 1.45 15.19
CA LYS A 240 -18.33 2.50 14.18
C LYS A 240 -19.31 2.10 13.07
N GLN A 241 -19.36 0.84 12.68
CA GLN A 241 -20.09 0.40 11.50
C GLN A 241 -20.75 -0.98 11.65
N LYS A 242 -21.37 -1.26 12.79
CA LYS A 242 -22.03 -2.55 13.07
C LYS A 242 -23.01 -2.98 11.97
N GLN A 243 -23.67 -2.03 11.30
CA GLN A 243 -24.63 -2.28 10.22
C GLN A 243 -23.98 -3.02 9.03
N ALA A 244 -22.68 -2.83 8.80
CA ALA A 244 -21.95 -3.54 7.75
C ALA A 244 -21.87 -5.06 8.00
N PHE A 245 -22.02 -5.50 9.25
CA PHE A 245 -22.08 -6.91 9.63
C PHE A 245 -23.51 -7.45 9.65
N GLU A 246 -24.51 -6.60 9.62
CA GLU A 246 -25.92 -6.97 9.61
C GLU A 246 -26.47 -7.02 8.19
N LYS A 247 -26.31 -5.94 7.44
CA LYS A 247 -26.83 -5.78 6.07
C LYS A 247 -25.83 -4.98 5.22
N PRO A 248 -24.76 -5.60 4.73
CA PRO A 248 -23.72 -4.87 4.00
C PRO A 248 -24.17 -4.34 2.64
N GLU A 249 -25.20 -4.93 2.09
CA GLU A 249 -25.82 -4.51 0.83
C GLU A 249 -26.70 -3.28 0.96
N VAL A 250 -27.00 -2.84 2.18
CA VAL A 250 -27.89 -1.70 2.44
C VAL A 250 -27.12 -0.63 3.20
N THR A 251 -26.45 0.26 2.47
CA THR A 251 -26.02 1.53 3.06
C THR A 251 -27.07 2.58 2.76
N SER A 252 -27.86 2.93 3.77
CA SER A 252 -28.85 3.97 3.60
C SER A 252 -28.19 5.34 3.46
N GLY A 253 -28.32 5.90 2.29
CA GLY A 253 -28.37 7.33 2.18
C GLY A 253 -27.07 8.11 2.12
N GLY A 254 -26.49 8.18 0.93
CA GLY A 254 -25.61 9.26 0.55
C GLY A 254 -24.16 9.11 1.00
N THR A 255 -23.37 10.09 0.61
CA THR A 255 -21.91 10.14 0.80
C THR A 255 -21.44 10.09 2.25
N ASN A 256 -22.31 10.39 3.21
CA ASN A 256 -21.94 10.49 4.63
C ASN A 256 -22.12 9.17 5.42
N GLN A 257 -22.54 8.09 4.78
CA GLN A 257 -22.80 6.79 5.43
C GLN A 257 -22.12 5.61 4.71
N LEU A 258 -21.00 5.87 4.07
CA LEU A 258 -20.20 4.82 3.46
C LEU A 258 -19.43 4.06 4.53
N PHE A 259 -19.49 2.72 4.46
CA PHE A 259 -18.66 1.86 5.26
C PHE A 259 -17.33 1.61 4.53
N TYR A 260 -16.24 2.08 5.08
CA TYR A 260 -14.92 1.86 4.51
C TYR A 260 -14.16 0.70 5.16
N GLY A 261 -14.48 0.40 6.41
CA GLY A 261 -13.91 -0.75 7.11
C GLY A 261 -12.40 -0.69 7.28
N ILE A 262 -11.73 -1.78 6.89
CA ILE A 262 -10.27 -1.87 6.85
C ILE A 262 -9.82 -1.54 5.43
N ASP A 263 -9.73 -0.25 5.13
CA ASP A 263 -9.49 0.29 3.80
C ASP A 263 -8.00 0.57 3.52
N GLY A 264 -7.17 0.57 4.56
CA GLY A 264 -5.75 0.90 4.46
C GLY A 264 -4.91 -0.21 3.84
N PRO A 265 -3.79 0.14 3.19
CA PRO A 265 -2.80 -0.82 2.74
C PRO A 265 -1.99 -1.37 3.94
N TRP A 266 -1.65 -2.65 3.86
CA TRP A 266 -0.85 -3.35 4.87
C TRP A 266 0.57 -3.58 4.40
N THR A 267 1.51 -3.68 5.34
CA THR A 267 2.92 -4.03 5.10
C THR A 267 3.26 -5.27 5.91
N ALA A 268 4.02 -6.19 5.32
CA ALA A 268 4.59 -7.34 6.02
C ALA A 268 6.07 -7.11 6.32
N TYR A 269 6.50 -7.56 7.49
CA TYR A 269 7.90 -7.71 7.84
C TYR A 269 8.18 -9.18 8.14
N THR A 270 9.16 -9.77 7.44
CA THR A 270 9.45 -11.20 7.48
C THR A 270 10.93 -11.43 7.73
N GLU A 271 11.24 -12.30 8.70
CA GLU A 271 12.58 -12.86 8.89
C GLU A 271 12.48 -14.39 8.83
N TYR A 272 13.25 -14.98 7.93
CA TYR A 272 13.31 -16.42 7.82
C TYR A 272 14.51 -16.99 8.56
N VAL A 273 14.29 -18.14 9.15
CA VAL A 273 15.32 -19.02 9.70
C VAL A 273 15.24 -20.38 9.01
N VAL A 274 16.30 -21.19 9.10
CA VAL A 274 16.32 -22.53 8.52
C VAL A 274 15.91 -23.55 9.59
N ASP A 275 14.87 -24.35 9.32
CA ASP A 275 14.42 -25.43 10.20
C ASP A 275 15.33 -26.69 10.13
N GLY A 276 15.07 -27.68 10.98
CA GLY A 276 15.83 -28.93 11.02
C GLY A 276 15.81 -29.74 9.71
N SER A 277 14.82 -29.50 8.84
CA SER A 277 14.62 -30.16 7.53
C SER A 277 15.13 -29.34 6.35
N GLY A 278 15.75 -28.18 6.59
CA GLY A 278 16.31 -27.31 5.55
C GLY A 278 15.28 -26.40 4.88
N TYR A 279 14.10 -26.22 5.46
CA TYR A 279 13.13 -25.23 4.99
C TYR A 279 13.42 -23.85 5.61
N LEU A 280 13.26 -22.81 4.81
CA LEU A 280 13.11 -21.45 5.31
C LEU A 280 11.73 -21.34 5.97
N THR A 281 11.67 -20.86 7.20
CA THR A 281 10.44 -20.72 7.97
C THR A 281 10.45 -19.45 8.80
N VAL A 282 9.29 -18.87 9.04
CA VAL A 282 9.07 -17.80 10.02
C VAL A 282 8.86 -18.35 11.44
N GLY A 283 8.79 -19.67 11.57
CA GLY A 283 8.68 -20.41 12.83
C GLY A 283 10.02 -20.55 13.55
N ASP A 284 10.18 -21.69 14.19
CA ASP A 284 11.40 -22.05 14.91
C ASP A 284 12.43 -22.67 13.96
N GLY A 285 13.64 -22.16 13.99
CA GLY A 285 14.78 -22.64 13.23
C GLY A 285 15.64 -23.64 13.98
N LYS A 286 16.83 -23.91 13.45
CA LYS A 286 17.84 -24.75 14.11
C LYS A 286 18.35 -24.03 15.37
N GLY A 287 18.50 -24.79 16.46
CA GLY A 287 18.92 -24.24 17.76
C GLY A 287 17.87 -23.25 18.28
N ASP A 288 18.32 -22.09 18.73
CA ASP A 288 17.49 -21.06 19.33
C ASP A 288 17.00 -20.00 18.32
N GLN A 289 17.19 -20.23 17.03
CA GLN A 289 16.78 -19.28 15.98
C GLN A 289 15.26 -19.19 15.92
N LYS A 290 14.75 -17.95 15.82
CA LYS A 290 13.33 -17.64 15.69
C LYS A 290 13.10 -16.76 14.47
N GLY A 291 12.20 -17.18 13.59
CA GLY A 291 11.74 -16.36 12.51
C GLY A 291 10.71 -15.33 12.97
N VAL A 292 10.33 -14.44 12.06
CA VAL A 292 9.34 -13.38 12.29
C VAL A 292 8.42 -13.27 11.08
N GLN A 293 7.11 -13.14 11.34
CA GLN A 293 6.11 -12.76 10.35
C GLN A 293 5.15 -11.79 11.00
N ASN A 294 5.35 -10.51 10.79
CA ASN A 294 4.46 -9.48 11.31
C ASN A 294 3.82 -8.70 10.17
N VAL A 295 2.58 -8.28 10.37
CA VAL A 295 1.87 -7.39 9.43
C VAL A 295 1.38 -6.16 10.16
N TYR A 296 1.44 -5.02 9.48
CA TYR A 296 1.13 -3.70 10.02
C TYR A 296 0.22 -2.97 9.04
N GLY A 297 -0.83 -2.34 9.53
CA GLY A 297 -1.74 -1.60 8.65
C GLY A 297 -2.63 -0.61 9.36
N GLY A 298 -3.09 0.35 8.59
CA GLY A 298 -4.07 1.36 9.00
C GLY A 298 -5.47 1.06 8.46
N LEU A 299 -6.40 1.92 8.79
CA LEU A 299 -7.80 1.82 8.37
C LEU A 299 -8.14 2.75 7.21
N ARG A 300 -7.27 3.69 6.86
CA ARG A 300 -7.49 4.73 5.85
C ARG A 300 -8.82 5.46 6.09
N MET A 301 -9.77 5.42 5.15
CA MET A 301 -11.09 6.03 5.30
C MET A 301 -11.92 5.41 6.44
N GLY A 302 -11.59 4.19 6.88
CA GLY A 302 -12.32 3.50 7.96
C GLY A 302 -11.99 3.99 9.37
N GLY A 303 -10.90 4.74 9.56
CA GLY A 303 -10.53 5.24 10.88
C GLY A 303 -9.11 5.74 11.02
N ARG A 304 -8.74 6.02 12.28
CA ARG A 304 -7.45 6.62 12.65
C ARG A 304 -6.43 5.62 13.18
N SER A 305 -6.88 4.41 13.51
CA SER A 305 -6.06 3.39 14.19
C SER A 305 -5.06 2.70 13.28
N TYR A 306 -3.95 2.24 13.90
CA TYR A 306 -3.02 1.28 13.30
C TYR A 306 -3.00 0.00 14.12
N TYR A 307 -2.92 -1.13 13.43
CA TYR A 307 -2.83 -2.46 14.01
C TYR A 307 -1.57 -3.17 13.56
N ALA A 308 -1.02 -4.01 14.44
CA ALA A 308 0.03 -4.96 14.09
C ALA A 308 -0.34 -6.35 14.58
N LEU A 309 -0.22 -7.34 13.70
CA LEU A 309 -0.45 -8.74 14.01
C LEU A 309 0.84 -9.55 13.86
N ASP A 310 1.07 -10.48 14.78
CA ASP A 310 2.08 -11.53 14.66
C ASP A 310 1.42 -12.75 14.01
N LEU A 311 1.91 -13.13 12.83
CA LEU A 311 1.43 -14.24 12.02
C LEU A 311 2.45 -15.39 11.94
N LYS A 312 3.40 -15.45 12.87
CA LYS A 312 4.35 -16.56 12.99
C LYS A 312 3.62 -17.90 13.06
N ASP A 313 2.61 -17.98 13.91
CA ASP A 313 1.61 -19.05 13.89
C ASP A 313 0.35 -18.53 13.22
N ILE A 314 0.22 -18.82 11.92
CA ILE A 314 -0.88 -18.32 11.09
C ILE A 314 -2.25 -18.87 11.55
N GLN A 315 -2.28 -19.98 12.27
CA GLN A 315 -3.52 -20.56 12.81
C GLN A 315 -3.98 -19.89 14.09
N ASN A 316 -3.06 -19.26 14.82
CA ASN A 316 -3.30 -18.59 16.10
C ASN A 316 -2.62 -17.21 16.10
N PRO A 317 -3.13 -16.25 15.31
CA PRO A 317 -2.57 -14.91 15.21
C PRO A 317 -2.60 -14.20 16.57
N LYS A 318 -1.62 -13.31 16.80
CA LYS A 318 -1.58 -12.47 18.00
C LYS A 318 -1.64 -11.00 17.62
N LEU A 319 -2.31 -10.20 18.42
CA LEU A 319 -2.22 -8.75 18.33
C LEU A 319 -0.91 -8.30 18.98
N LYS A 320 -0.05 -7.65 18.21
CA LYS A 320 1.18 -7.05 18.77
C LYS A 320 0.89 -5.71 19.43
N PHE A 321 0.09 -4.89 18.75
CA PHE A 321 -0.36 -3.61 19.29
C PHE A 321 -1.57 -3.06 18.50
N HIS A 322 -2.26 -2.17 19.15
CA HIS A 322 -3.29 -1.30 18.60
C HIS A 322 -2.98 0.14 19.01
N ILE A 323 -2.56 0.96 18.05
CA ILE A 323 -2.40 2.40 18.24
C ILE A 323 -3.75 3.03 17.94
N ASN A 324 -4.36 3.64 18.96
CA ASN A 324 -5.70 4.22 18.88
C ASN A 324 -5.71 5.73 19.17
N PRO A 325 -5.62 6.58 18.14
CA PRO A 325 -5.71 8.03 18.29
C PRO A 325 -7.04 8.54 18.86
N ASP A 326 -8.14 7.78 18.67
CA ASP A 326 -9.47 8.18 19.18
C ASP A 326 -9.57 8.09 20.71
N SER A 327 -8.70 7.29 21.34
CA SER A 327 -8.62 7.20 22.81
C SER A 327 -7.56 8.13 23.42
N ALA A 328 -6.82 8.87 22.60
CA ALA A 328 -5.75 9.75 23.08
C ALA A 328 -6.31 10.99 23.78
N LEU A 329 -5.65 11.38 24.87
CA LEU A 329 -5.98 12.64 25.55
C LEU A 329 -5.64 13.83 24.64
N ALA A 330 -6.50 14.85 24.65
CA ALA A 330 -6.29 16.06 23.87
C ALA A 330 -4.93 16.70 24.23
N GLY A 331 -4.20 17.16 23.20
CA GLY A 331 -2.87 17.76 23.36
C GLY A 331 -1.73 16.74 23.44
N THR A 332 -2.00 15.43 23.50
CA THR A 332 -0.96 14.40 23.37
C THR A 332 -0.64 14.10 21.89
N PRO A 333 0.53 13.58 21.58
CA PRO A 333 0.96 13.37 20.18
C PRO A 333 -0.07 12.64 19.30
N LEU A 334 -0.66 11.56 19.79
CA LEU A 334 -1.62 10.76 19.03
C LEU A 334 -2.93 11.50 18.75
N SER A 335 -3.32 12.48 19.60
CA SER A 335 -4.56 13.23 19.40
C SER A 335 -4.58 14.05 18.10
N TYR A 336 -3.39 14.41 17.59
CA TYR A 336 -3.22 15.16 16.34
C TYR A 336 -3.23 14.30 15.08
N MET A 337 -3.18 12.98 15.21
CA MET A 337 -3.22 12.09 14.05
C MET A 337 -4.59 12.18 13.36
N GLY A 338 -4.59 12.15 12.02
CA GLY A 338 -5.76 12.02 11.16
C GLY A 338 -6.12 10.57 10.87
N GLN A 339 -6.92 10.34 9.82
CA GLN A 339 -7.21 8.99 9.33
C GLN A 339 -5.91 8.30 8.88
N SER A 340 -5.77 7.01 9.17
CA SER A 340 -4.53 6.26 9.01
C SER A 340 -4.27 5.83 7.56
N TRP A 341 -4.04 6.81 6.69
CA TRP A 341 -3.79 6.61 5.26
C TRP A 341 -2.37 6.16 4.94
N SER A 342 -1.40 6.62 5.72
CA SER A 342 0.01 6.31 5.48
C SER A 342 0.26 4.81 5.65
N LYS A 343 0.71 4.15 4.59
CA LYS A 343 1.13 2.76 4.67
C LYS A 343 2.38 2.67 5.56
N PRO A 344 2.42 1.75 6.54
CA PRO A 344 3.55 1.63 7.44
C PRO A 344 4.87 1.31 6.73
N THR A 345 5.93 2.06 7.03
CA THR A 345 7.31 1.76 6.62
C THR A 345 8.04 1.13 7.78
N ILE A 346 8.52 -0.09 7.61
CA ILE A 346 9.22 -0.86 8.65
C ILE A 346 10.71 -0.90 8.34
N GLY A 347 11.53 -0.68 9.35
CA GLY A 347 12.99 -0.77 9.25
C GLY A 347 13.65 -0.68 10.60
N PHE A 348 14.96 -0.49 10.61
CA PHE A 348 15.75 -0.41 11.83
C PHE A 348 16.37 0.98 12.01
N VAL A 349 16.52 1.36 13.26
CA VAL A 349 17.29 2.53 13.68
C VAL A 349 18.14 2.15 14.89
N ASN A 350 19.15 2.96 15.19
CA ASN A 350 19.89 2.83 16.44
C ASN A 350 19.26 3.73 17.51
N TRP A 351 18.25 3.23 18.22
CA TRP A 351 17.57 3.97 19.27
C TRP A 351 18.28 3.81 20.61
N ALA A 352 18.76 4.91 21.17
CA ALA A 352 19.53 4.92 22.43
C ALA A 352 20.76 3.97 22.43
N GLY A 353 21.40 3.80 21.28
CA GLY A 353 22.54 2.90 21.14
C GLY A 353 22.19 1.44 20.91
N LYS A 354 20.91 1.12 20.66
CA LYS A 354 20.45 -0.24 20.35
C LYS A 354 19.72 -0.28 19.02
N ARG A 355 20.10 -1.24 18.16
CA ARG A 355 19.35 -1.55 16.94
C ARG A 355 17.94 -1.97 17.30
N THR A 356 16.96 -1.20 16.87
CA THR A 356 15.54 -1.34 17.21
C THR A 356 14.71 -1.32 15.94
N ARG A 357 13.79 -2.27 15.80
CA ARG A 357 12.82 -2.29 14.70
C ARG A 357 11.75 -1.24 14.96
N VAL A 358 11.50 -0.40 13.97
CA VAL A 358 10.55 0.71 14.08
C VAL A 358 9.57 0.73 12.91
N MET A 359 8.46 1.41 13.14
CA MET A 359 7.42 1.70 12.16
C MET A 359 7.29 3.22 12.00
N PHE A 360 7.52 3.71 10.79
CA PHE A 360 7.24 5.09 10.42
C PHE A 360 5.89 5.20 9.74
N VAL A 361 5.11 6.23 10.08
CA VAL A 361 3.86 6.62 9.41
C VAL A 361 3.73 8.13 9.37
N GLY A 362 3.06 8.64 8.34
CA GLY A 362 2.60 10.03 8.30
C GLY A 362 1.47 10.27 9.31
N GLY A 363 1.26 11.53 9.66
CA GLY A 363 0.25 11.91 10.64
C GLY A 363 -1.19 11.57 10.23
N GLY A 364 -1.46 11.40 8.94
CA GLY A 364 -2.73 10.93 8.43
C GLY A 364 -3.55 11.96 7.69
N TYR A 365 -4.75 11.59 7.28
CA TYR A 365 -5.64 12.39 6.45
C TYR A 365 -6.63 13.22 7.28
N ASP A 366 -6.80 14.45 6.88
CA ASP A 366 -7.88 15.31 7.35
C ASP A 366 -9.02 15.33 6.31
N ASP A 367 -10.22 14.99 6.74
CA ASP A 367 -11.44 14.94 5.90
C ASP A 367 -11.81 16.27 5.25
N GLY A 368 -11.28 17.39 5.71
CA GLY A 368 -11.40 18.67 5.01
C GLY A 368 -10.91 18.63 3.56
N TYR A 369 -9.93 17.78 3.26
CA TYR A 369 -9.38 17.59 1.90
C TYR A 369 -10.34 16.92 0.91
N GLU A 370 -11.52 16.47 1.33
CA GLU A 370 -12.60 16.10 0.40
C GLU A 370 -13.08 17.32 -0.41
N SER A 371 -12.92 18.53 0.11
CA SER A 371 -13.14 19.75 -0.64
C SER A 371 -11.93 20.12 -1.49
N THR A 372 -12.19 20.50 -2.74
CA THR A 372 -11.15 20.94 -3.69
C THR A 372 -10.54 22.30 -3.31
N SER A 373 -11.28 23.13 -2.57
CA SER A 373 -10.85 24.47 -2.14
C SER A 373 -10.33 24.51 -0.70
N TYR A 374 -10.18 23.35 -0.03
CA TYR A 374 -9.77 23.30 1.36
C TYR A 374 -8.34 23.78 1.56
N ASP A 375 -8.17 24.69 2.49
CA ASP A 375 -6.88 25.18 2.99
C ASP A 375 -6.79 24.84 4.48
N GLN A 376 -5.91 23.91 4.83
CA GLN A 376 -5.87 23.33 6.15
C GLN A 376 -5.27 24.29 7.17
N THR A 377 -5.98 24.52 8.30
CA THR A 377 -5.54 25.36 9.41
C THR A 377 -5.48 24.61 10.74
N ASN A 378 -6.17 23.47 10.84
CA ASN A 378 -6.30 22.68 12.07
C ASN A 378 -5.09 21.83 12.40
N LYS A 379 -4.15 21.65 11.46
CA LYS A 379 -2.93 20.82 11.56
C LYS A 379 -3.20 19.35 11.90
N LYS A 380 -4.41 18.83 11.67
CA LYS A 380 -4.77 17.43 11.89
C LYS A 380 -4.04 16.55 10.87
N GLY A 381 -3.41 15.49 11.33
CA GLY A 381 -2.64 14.61 10.45
C GLY A 381 -1.31 15.19 9.97
N ALA A 382 -0.90 16.35 10.47
CA ALA A 382 0.38 16.95 10.14
C ALA A 382 1.55 16.25 10.84
N GLY A 383 2.62 16.01 10.11
CA GLY A 383 3.87 15.48 10.66
C GLY A 383 4.09 14.00 10.39
N VAL A 384 5.12 13.48 11.02
CA VAL A 384 5.59 12.09 10.90
C VAL A 384 5.85 11.50 12.28
N TYR A 385 5.54 10.22 12.43
CA TYR A 385 5.57 9.48 13.69
C TYR A 385 6.39 8.21 13.55
N MET A 386 7.20 7.89 14.57
CA MET A 386 7.96 6.65 14.65
C MET A 386 7.59 5.88 15.93
N PHE A 387 7.11 4.67 15.74
CA PHE A 387 6.72 3.75 16.81
C PHE A 387 7.68 2.57 16.89
N SER A 388 7.85 2.00 18.08
CA SER A 388 8.51 0.69 18.19
C SER A 388 7.66 -0.38 17.50
N ALA A 389 8.26 -1.18 16.63
CA ALA A 389 7.60 -2.30 15.96
C ALA A 389 7.80 -3.63 16.72
N GLU A 390 8.53 -3.60 17.84
CA GLU A 390 8.84 -4.78 18.65
C GLU A 390 8.91 -4.44 20.14
N ASP A 391 8.73 -5.46 20.98
CA ASP A 391 9.11 -5.38 22.39
C ASP A 391 10.64 -5.43 22.50
N THR A 392 11.22 -4.47 23.17
CA THR A 392 12.68 -4.38 23.33
C THR A 392 13.01 -3.71 24.67
N SER A 393 14.29 -3.55 24.96
CA SER A 393 14.77 -2.80 26.12
C SER A 393 16.08 -2.12 25.81
N ILE A 394 16.30 -0.96 26.40
CA ILE A 394 17.54 -0.20 26.32
C ILE A 394 18.17 -0.11 27.70
N GLN A 395 19.49 0.10 27.76
CA GLN A 395 20.23 0.28 29.00
C GLN A 395 20.50 1.76 29.26
N ASP A 396 20.16 2.22 30.46
CA ASP A 396 20.49 3.55 30.95
C ASP A 396 21.24 3.44 32.31
N GLY A 397 22.56 3.43 32.26
CA GLY A 397 23.39 3.05 33.38
C GLY A 397 23.09 1.61 33.81
N ASN A 398 22.72 1.43 35.07
CA ASN A 398 22.34 0.12 35.63
C ASN A 398 20.83 -0.22 35.44
N ASN A 399 20.06 0.71 34.86
CA ASN A 399 18.62 0.53 34.68
C ASN A 399 18.30 -0.05 33.30
N THR A 400 17.44 -1.06 33.27
CA THR A 400 16.86 -1.57 32.04
C THR A 400 15.50 -0.91 31.83
N ILE A 401 15.35 -0.18 30.70
CA ILE A 401 14.11 0.49 30.32
C ILE A 401 13.45 -0.36 29.26
N ALA A 402 12.27 -0.91 29.57
CA ALA A 402 11.47 -1.66 28.61
C ALA A 402 10.78 -0.71 27.63
N ILE A 403 10.75 -1.08 26.35
CA ILE A 403 10.01 -0.43 25.28
C ILE A 403 9.02 -1.46 24.72
N LYS A 404 7.75 -1.10 24.68
CA LYS A 404 6.71 -1.95 24.14
C LYS A 404 6.48 -1.72 22.66
N ALA A 405 6.12 -2.78 21.93
CA ALA A 405 5.62 -2.65 20.57
C ALA A 405 4.41 -1.71 20.55
N GLY A 406 4.38 -0.78 19.58
CA GLY A 406 3.37 0.27 19.47
C GLY A 406 3.64 1.53 20.31
N GLU A 407 4.71 1.57 21.11
CA GLU A 407 5.12 2.77 21.85
C GLU A 407 5.67 3.83 20.90
N LEU A 408 5.20 5.09 21.05
CA LEU A 408 5.70 6.21 20.28
C LEU A 408 7.10 6.61 20.78
N LEU A 409 8.08 6.51 19.90
CA LEU A 409 9.48 6.84 20.21
C LEU A 409 9.84 8.28 19.81
N TRP A 410 9.43 8.67 18.61
CA TRP A 410 9.77 9.98 18.04
C TRP A 410 8.63 10.48 17.15
N TRP A 411 8.44 11.80 17.13
CA TRP A 411 7.55 12.45 16.18
C TRP A 411 7.97 13.88 15.89
N SER A 412 7.59 14.39 14.74
CA SER A 412 7.77 15.78 14.37
C SER A 412 6.55 16.34 13.67
N SER A 413 6.15 17.54 14.05
CA SER A 413 4.96 18.23 13.54
C SER A 413 5.01 19.69 13.99
N ALA A 414 4.20 20.56 13.35
CA ALA A 414 3.93 21.89 13.88
C ALA A 414 3.16 21.88 15.22
N ASN A 415 2.53 20.74 15.56
CA ASN A 415 1.89 20.51 16.85
C ASN A 415 2.86 20.06 17.96
N ALA A 416 4.06 19.60 17.58
CA ALA A 416 5.02 19.10 18.57
C ALA A 416 5.59 20.24 19.43
N THR A 417 5.70 20.00 20.72
CA THR A 417 6.56 20.80 21.58
C THR A 417 7.94 20.17 21.53
N THR A 418 8.98 20.96 21.19
CA THR A 418 10.34 20.44 21.19
C THR A 418 10.70 19.99 22.60
N SER A 419 10.81 18.69 22.76
CA SER A 419 11.29 18.06 23.98
C SER A 419 12.56 17.30 23.64
N ILE A 420 13.70 17.83 24.05
CA ILE A 420 14.98 17.12 23.95
C ILE A 420 15.16 16.40 25.28
N ALA A 421 14.78 15.12 25.31
CA ALA A 421 15.04 14.29 26.46
C ALA A 421 16.58 14.13 26.61
N SER A 422 17.09 14.52 27.73
CA SER A 422 18.51 14.29 28.09
C SER A 422 18.79 12.84 28.50
N THR A 423 17.73 12.05 28.65
CA THR A 423 17.73 10.65 29.07
C THR A 423 17.53 9.72 27.88
N LYS A 424 17.77 8.43 28.07
CA LYS A 424 17.53 7.38 27.06
C LYS A 424 16.08 6.91 27.02
N SER A 425 15.18 7.50 27.80
CA SER A 425 13.79 7.08 27.93
C SER A 425 12.81 8.18 27.52
N GLY A 426 11.64 7.75 27.05
CA GLY A 426 10.52 8.62 26.71
C GLY A 426 10.42 8.95 25.24
N THR A 427 9.38 9.69 24.89
CA THR A 427 9.09 10.14 23.51
C THR A 427 9.84 11.43 23.22
N VAL A 428 10.48 11.48 22.05
CA VAL A 428 11.13 12.70 21.55
C VAL A 428 10.18 13.42 20.58
N GLY A 429 9.84 14.66 20.87
CA GLY A 429 9.09 15.55 19.98
C GLY A 429 10.02 16.62 19.39
N ILE A 430 9.89 16.89 18.10
CA ILE A 430 10.59 18.01 17.45
C ILE A 430 9.57 18.92 16.78
N ASN A 431 9.49 20.17 17.23
CA ASN A 431 8.66 21.17 16.58
C ASN A 431 9.21 21.49 15.19
N SER A 432 8.36 21.41 14.19
CA SER A 432 8.65 21.83 12.81
C SER A 432 7.54 22.76 12.34
N PRO A 433 7.71 24.09 12.43
CA PRO A 433 6.66 25.07 12.16
C PRO A 433 6.04 24.99 10.77
N ASN A 434 6.80 24.49 9.78
CA ASN A 434 6.32 24.32 8.41
C ASN A 434 5.47 23.06 8.20
N MET A 435 5.54 22.07 9.09
CA MET A 435 4.74 20.85 9.00
C MET A 435 3.31 21.07 9.49
N GLN A 436 2.49 21.77 8.71
CA GLN A 436 1.14 22.16 9.09
C GLN A 436 0.07 21.34 8.39
N TYR A 437 0.42 20.58 7.36
CA TYR A 437 -0.53 19.90 6.48
C TYR A 437 -0.45 18.39 6.63
N SER A 438 -1.54 17.71 6.31
CA SER A 438 -1.68 16.26 6.40
C SER A 438 -0.62 15.51 5.60
N VAL A 439 0.04 14.54 6.25
CA VAL A 439 0.99 13.61 5.62
C VAL A 439 0.33 12.25 5.49
N VAL A 440 -0.03 11.88 4.26
CA VAL A 440 -0.84 10.69 3.95
C VAL A 440 -0.06 9.61 3.22
N SER A 441 1.08 9.96 2.65
CA SER A 441 1.92 9.04 1.89
C SER A 441 2.62 8.02 2.77
N GLU A 442 3.01 6.90 2.19
CA GLU A 442 4.07 6.05 2.74
C GLU A 442 5.36 6.86 2.88
N ILE A 443 6.13 6.63 3.92
CA ILE A 443 7.35 7.37 4.20
C ILE A 443 8.52 6.70 3.48
N ARG A 444 9.25 7.45 2.65
CA ARG A 444 10.45 6.94 1.99
C ARG A 444 11.60 6.88 2.99
N SER A 445 12.04 5.69 3.35
CA SER A 445 13.25 5.46 4.15
C SER A 445 14.47 5.27 3.26
N VAL A 446 15.62 5.74 3.73
CA VAL A 446 16.91 5.61 3.05
C VAL A 446 17.96 5.22 4.09
N ASP A 447 18.63 4.11 3.81
CA ASP A 447 19.89 3.71 4.43
C ASP A 447 21.00 4.27 3.55
N ARG A 448 21.83 5.12 4.12
CA ARG A 448 22.83 5.91 3.38
C ARG A 448 24.14 5.18 3.21
N ASP A 449 24.56 4.41 4.20
CA ASP A 449 25.88 3.77 4.26
C ASP A 449 25.84 2.24 4.18
N GLY A 450 24.62 1.66 4.07
CA GLY A 450 24.43 0.23 3.85
C GLY A 450 24.55 -0.62 5.11
N ASP A 451 24.33 -0.02 6.30
CA ASP A 451 24.39 -0.71 7.58
C ASP A 451 23.05 -1.28 8.06
N ASP A 452 22.01 -1.19 7.20
CA ASP A 452 20.63 -1.62 7.44
C ASP A 452 19.93 -0.79 8.56
N LEU A 453 20.37 0.45 8.75
CA LEU A 453 19.70 1.45 9.59
C LEU A 453 19.15 2.58 8.74
N ILE A 454 17.98 3.07 9.12
CA ILE A 454 17.37 4.22 8.43
C ILE A 454 18.09 5.49 8.88
N ASP A 455 18.78 6.16 7.95
CA ASP A 455 19.46 7.43 8.19
C ASP A 455 18.62 8.63 7.79
N HIS A 456 17.76 8.46 6.79
CA HIS A 456 16.93 9.53 6.27
C HIS A 456 15.51 9.06 5.98
N VAL A 457 14.56 9.96 6.16
CA VAL A 457 13.19 9.78 5.63
C VAL A 457 12.78 10.98 4.80
N TYR A 458 12.06 10.71 3.70
CA TYR A 458 11.46 11.71 2.82
C TYR A 458 9.96 11.50 2.72
N PHE A 459 9.21 12.58 2.70
CA PHE A 459 7.76 12.55 2.56
C PHE A 459 7.21 13.89 2.06
N GLY A 460 6.09 13.81 1.35
CA GLY A 460 5.31 14.97 0.94
C GLY A 460 4.05 15.14 1.79
N ASP A 461 3.48 16.34 1.79
CA ASP A 461 2.21 16.63 2.45
C ASP A 461 1.14 17.11 1.46
N LEU A 462 -0.09 17.27 1.94
CA LEU A 462 -1.20 17.75 1.12
C LEU A 462 -1.21 19.28 0.94
N GLY A 463 -0.28 19.97 1.58
CA GLY A 463 -0.06 21.41 1.41
C GLY A 463 0.97 21.76 0.34
N GLY A 464 1.54 20.77 -0.35
CA GLY A 464 2.51 20.99 -1.44
C GLY A 464 3.95 21.12 -0.98
N GLN A 465 4.28 20.54 0.15
CA GLN A 465 5.63 20.61 0.74
C GLN A 465 6.28 19.24 0.79
N ILE A 466 7.61 19.18 0.63
CA ILE A 466 8.40 17.95 0.75
C ILE A 466 9.46 18.18 1.82
N PHE A 467 9.59 17.20 2.71
CA PHE A 467 10.51 17.23 3.84
C PHE A 467 11.53 16.09 3.78
N ARG A 468 12.70 16.36 4.38
CA ARG A 468 13.69 15.36 4.75
C ARG A 468 13.94 15.45 6.25
N THR A 469 14.07 14.30 6.91
CA THR A 469 14.55 14.21 8.28
C THR A 469 15.77 13.31 8.34
N ASP A 470 16.78 13.73 9.07
CA ASP A 470 18.07 13.05 9.18
C ASP A 470 18.24 12.47 10.59
N PHE A 471 18.65 11.19 10.66
CA PHE A 471 18.85 10.43 11.89
C PHE A 471 20.33 10.07 12.02
N ASN A 472 20.95 10.48 13.12
CA ASN A 472 22.34 10.13 13.40
C ASN A 472 22.40 8.84 14.22
N ASN A 473 22.48 7.70 13.54
CA ASN A 473 22.53 6.38 14.18
C ASN A 473 23.81 6.13 15.02
N LYS A 474 24.79 7.03 15.00
CA LYS A 474 25.97 6.98 15.87
C LYS A 474 25.73 7.57 17.25
N GLU A 475 24.62 8.32 17.41
CA GLU A 475 24.25 8.91 18.68
C GLU A 475 23.66 7.86 19.65
N LYS A 476 24.08 7.96 20.91
CA LYS A 476 23.61 7.08 21.98
C LYS A 476 22.53 7.70 22.86
N THR A 477 22.23 8.99 22.63
CA THR A 477 21.20 9.72 23.35
C THR A 477 20.03 10.01 22.40
N ILE A 478 18.80 9.79 22.86
CA ILE A 478 17.62 9.98 22.02
C ILE A 478 17.40 11.46 21.63
N GLY A 479 17.83 12.39 22.47
CA GLY A 479 17.64 13.83 22.22
C GLY A 479 18.50 14.40 21.09
N SER A 480 19.63 13.76 20.74
CA SER A 480 20.51 14.18 19.64
C SER A 480 20.42 13.29 18.41
N TRP A 481 19.68 12.20 18.49
CA TRP A 481 19.57 11.21 17.43
C TRP A 481 18.91 11.76 16.15
N ALA A 482 17.79 12.48 16.24
CA ALA A 482 17.12 13.08 15.10
C ALA A 482 17.46 14.56 14.95
N LYS A 483 17.67 14.99 13.73
CA LYS A 483 17.75 16.42 13.40
C LYS A 483 16.35 16.98 13.14
N ALA A 484 16.20 18.30 13.24
CA ALA A 484 14.95 18.95 12.86
C ALA A 484 14.67 18.71 11.37
N PRO A 485 13.42 18.39 11.00
CA PRO A 485 13.06 18.19 9.61
C PRO A 485 13.36 19.42 8.75
N ILE A 486 13.84 19.17 7.56
CA ILE A 486 14.23 20.21 6.59
C ILE A 486 13.15 20.26 5.52
N LEU A 487 12.56 21.44 5.34
CA LEU A 487 11.67 21.71 4.20
C LEU A 487 12.55 21.85 2.95
N ILE A 488 12.60 20.79 2.12
CA ILE A 488 13.43 20.80 0.90
C ILE A 488 12.72 21.45 -0.27
N PHE A 489 11.38 21.33 -0.35
CA PHE A 489 10.57 21.91 -1.42
C PHE A 489 9.27 22.49 -0.88
N ASP A 490 8.85 23.66 -1.38
CA ASP A 490 7.69 24.39 -0.91
C ASP A 490 6.93 25.04 -2.08
N GLU A 491 5.81 24.44 -2.45
CA GLU A 491 4.82 24.98 -3.41
C GLU A 491 3.47 25.22 -2.76
N HIS A 492 3.48 25.52 -1.47
CA HIS A 492 2.23 25.86 -0.78
C HIS A 492 1.57 27.10 -1.40
N LYS A 493 0.26 26.98 -1.65
CA LYS A 493 -0.60 28.04 -2.18
C LYS A 493 -1.92 28.08 -1.41
N ALA A 494 -2.37 29.26 -1.07
CA ALA A 494 -3.64 29.46 -0.38
C ALA A 494 -4.85 29.02 -1.23
N ASN A 495 -6.01 28.91 -0.59
CA ASN A 495 -7.30 28.59 -1.18
C ASN A 495 -7.36 27.23 -1.89
N GLY A 496 -6.72 26.22 -1.31
CA GLY A 496 -6.72 24.86 -1.82
C GLY A 496 -5.96 24.63 -3.12
N LYS A 497 -5.17 25.61 -3.59
CA LYS A 497 -4.44 25.56 -4.86
C LYS A 497 -3.07 24.90 -4.77
N SER A 498 -2.67 24.41 -3.60
CA SER A 498 -1.43 23.66 -3.42
C SER A 498 -1.45 22.36 -4.22
N PRO A 499 -0.34 21.93 -4.82
CA PRO A 499 -0.20 20.58 -5.29
C PRO A 499 -0.34 19.62 -4.10
N ARG A 500 -1.11 18.55 -4.27
CA ARG A 500 -1.37 17.58 -3.19
C ARG A 500 -0.53 16.32 -3.39
N PHE A 501 0.32 15.96 -2.41
CA PHE A 501 1.22 14.82 -2.49
C PHE A 501 0.64 13.63 -1.71
N TYR A 502 0.01 12.72 -2.44
CA TYR A 502 -0.59 11.51 -1.86
C TYR A 502 0.34 10.30 -1.86
N ASP A 503 1.33 10.29 -2.75
CA ASP A 503 2.21 9.16 -2.97
C ASP A 503 3.56 9.34 -2.31
N MET A 504 4.24 8.23 -2.06
CA MET A 504 5.61 8.20 -1.57
C MET A 504 6.55 8.79 -2.64
N PRO A 505 7.50 9.67 -2.28
CA PRO A 505 8.51 10.13 -3.24
C PRO A 505 9.42 8.97 -3.67
N ALA A 506 9.82 8.95 -4.94
CA ALA A 506 10.92 8.12 -5.39
C ALA A 506 12.26 8.76 -5.02
N PHE A 507 13.25 7.93 -4.73
CA PHE A 507 14.61 8.36 -4.38
C PHE A 507 15.61 7.62 -5.26
N SER A 508 16.56 8.35 -5.82
CA SER A 508 17.67 7.77 -6.59
C SER A 508 18.94 8.62 -6.43
N LEU A 509 20.10 7.98 -6.39
CA LEU A 509 21.38 8.61 -6.13
C LEU A 509 22.22 8.68 -7.42
N TYR A 510 22.85 9.79 -7.67
CA TYR A 510 23.66 10.05 -8.85
C TYR A 510 25.03 10.62 -8.49
N ASN A 511 26.01 10.26 -9.30
CA ASN A 511 27.33 10.88 -9.30
C ASN A 511 27.54 11.51 -10.69
N ASN A 512 27.65 12.81 -10.73
CA ASN A 512 27.95 13.56 -11.93
C ASN A 512 29.31 14.25 -11.78
N ASN A 513 30.34 13.68 -12.40
CA ASN A 513 31.72 14.20 -12.38
C ASN A 513 32.24 14.49 -10.96
N GLY A 514 31.97 13.58 -10.01
CA GLY A 514 32.39 13.72 -8.62
C GLY A 514 31.42 14.47 -7.71
N SER A 515 30.37 15.08 -8.26
CA SER A 515 29.29 15.68 -7.48
C SER A 515 28.20 14.65 -7.23
N ILE A 516 28.06 14.19 -5.98
CA ILE A 516 27.04 13.22 -5.58
C ILE A 516 25.81 13.97 -5.07
N PHE A 517 24.63 13.58 -5.56
CA PHE A 517 23.35 14.13 -5.14
C PHE A 517 22.22 13.10 -5.34
N ALA A 518 21.16 13.26 -4.60
CA ALA A 518 19.95 12.48 -4.81
C ALA A 518 18.93 13.24 -5.68
N VAL A 519 18.12 12.48 -6.42
CA VAL A 519 16.91 12.99 -7.05
C VAL A 519 15.72 12.46 -6.28
N VAL A 520 14.95 13.40 -5.70
CA VAL A 520 13.69 13.13 -5.01
C VAL A 520 12.56 13.47 -5.96
N SER A 521 11.82 12.45 -6.42
CA SER A 521 10.76 12.59 -7.43
C SER A 521 9.39 12.46 -6.79
N GLN A 522 8.57 13.53 -6.83
CA GLN A 522 7.27 13.60 -6.19
C GLN A 522 6.20 14.03 -7.19
N GLY A 523 5.16 13.20 -7.34
CA GLY A 523 4.00 13.53 -8.17
C GLY A 523 2.88 14.19 -7.37
N SER A 524 2.13 15.09 -8.02
CA SER A 524 0.93 15.70 -7.46
C SER A 524 -0.36 15.25 -8.15
N GLY A 525 -1.46 15.25 -7.41
CA GLY A 525 -2.78 14.94 -7.94
C GLY A 525 -3.83 14.85 -6.83
N ASN A 526 -4.98 15.50 -7.03
CA ASN A 526 -6.07 15.42 -6.07
C ASN A 526 -6.84 14.11 -6.20
N ARG A 527 -6.64 13.19 -5.25
CA ARG A 527 -7.30 11.88 -5.23
C ARG A 527 -8.74 11.90 -4.74
N SER A 528 -9.12 12.91 -3.94
CA SER A 528 -10.50 13.05 -3.46
C SER A 528 -11.45 13.47 -4.59
N ALA A 529 -10.91 14.08 -5.65
CA ALA A 529 -11.69 14.51 -6.80
C ALA A 529 -10.95 14.22 -8.11
N PRO A 530 -10.79 12.94 -8.49
CA PRO A 530 -10.00 12.55 -9.67
C PRO A 530 -10.56 13.09 -10.99
N LEU A 531 -11.88 13.28 -11.06
CA LEU A 531 -12.56 13.85 -12.23
C LEU A 531 -12.62 15.37 -12.24
N PHE A 532 -12.19 16.02 -11.16
CA PHE A 532 -12.22 17.46 -11.03
C PHE A 532 -11.26 18.12 -12.03
N ALA A 533 -11.78 19.09 -12.75
CA ALA A 533 -11.03 19.91 -13.67
C ALA A 533 -11.48 21.36 -13.50
N ASP A 534 -10.57 22.24 -13.18
CA ASP A 534 -10.81 23.66 -12.98
C ASP A 534 -9.77 24.48 -13.75
N SER A 535 -10.23 25.40 -14.59
CA SER A 535 -9.36 26.28 -15.38
C SER A 535 -8.58 27.28 -14.51
N SER A 536 -9.05 27.52 -13.28
CA SER A 536 -8.36 28.37 -12.30
C SER A 536 -7.37 27.61 -11.43
N TYR A 537 -7.38 26.27 -11.49
CA TYR A 537 -6.47 25.42 -10.74
C TYR A 537 -5.13 25.34 -11.48
N ASP A 538 -4.05 25.43 -10.73
CA ASP A 538 -2.74 25.17 -11.29
C ASP A 538 -2.63 23.69 -11.69
N TYR A 539 -1.70 23.39 -12.53
CA TYR A 539 -1.47 22.07 -13.09
C TYR A 539 -0.87 21.10 -12.05
N ASP A 540 -1.21 19.84 -12.19
CA ASP A 540 -0.49 18.77 -11.54
C ASP A 540 0.80 18.44 -12.30
N ALA A 541 1.82 18.01 -11.57
CA ALA A 541 3.16 17.87 -12.11
C ALA A 541 3.93 16.72 -11.43
N ILE A 542 5.04 16.33 -12.06
CA ILE A 542 6.11 15.58 -11.41
C ILE A 542 7.25 16.55 -11.08
N TYR A 543 7.62 16.64 -9.81
CA TYR A 543 8.70 17.49 -9.30
C TYR A 543 9.89 16.62 -8.98
N ASN A 544 11.08 17.02 -9.40
CA ASN A 544 12.33 16.28 -9.21
C ASN A 544 13.35 17.21 -8.59
N ILE A 545 13.57 17.05 -7.30
CA ILE A 545 14.45 17.91 -6.49
C ILE A 545 15.81 17.25 -6.36
N TYR A 546 16.88 18.01 -6.63
CA TYR A 546 18.25 17.57 -6.42
C TYR A 546 18.66 17.85 -4.97
N ASP A 547 18.62 16.80 -4.16
CA ASP A 547 19.15 16.89 -2.79
C ASP A 547 20.66 16.73 -2.81
N LYS A 548 21.35 17.86 -2.67
CA LYS A 548 22.80 17.96 -2.69
C LYS A 548 23.41 17.76 -1.30
N ASP A 549 22.61 17.75 -0.27
CA ASP A 549 23.08 17.66 1.10
C ASP A 549 23.15 16.23 1.63
N VAL A 550 22.28 15.35 1.14
CA VAL A 550 22.16 13.98 1.67
C VAL A 550 23.45 13.17 1.60
N ALA A 551 24.31 13.44 0.62
CA ALA A 551 25.60 12.78 0.45
C ALA A 551 26.78 13.47 1.16
N ARG A 552 26.55 14.59 1.85
CA ARG A 552 27.60 15.33 2.53
C ARG A 552 28.14 14.58 3.76
N THR A 553 29.43 14.59 3.95
CA THR A 553 30.08 13.96 5.11
C THR A 553 29.84 14.72 6.43
N ASP A 554 29.57 16.02 6.33
CA ASP A 554 29.31 16.93 7.47
C ASP A 554 27.81 17.18 7.72
N LEU A 555 26.92 16.40 7.11
CA LEU A 555 25.46 16.60 7.16
C LEU A 555 24.91 16.70 8.58
N TYR A 556 25.42 15.88 9.51
CA TYR A 556 24.95 15.91 10.91
C TYR A 556 25.51 17.06 11.73
N ASN A 557 26.53 17.75 11.21
CA ASN A 557 27.25 18.87 11.87
C ASN A 557 27.20 20.14 11.02
N TYR A 558 26.17 20.30 10.18
CA TYR A 558 26.06 21.53 9.41
C TYR A 558 25.88 22.75 10.31
N ASP A 559 26.43 23.87 9.84
CA ASP A 559 26.30 25.16 10.48
C ASP A 559 25.62 26.13 9.51
N SER A 560 24.65 26.88 10.00
CA SER A 560 23.83 27.77 9.15
C SER A 560 24.64 28.89 8.49
N VAL A 561 25.84 29.18 8.98
CA VAL A 561 26.72 30.25 8.49
C VAL A 561 27.92 29.68 7.74
N LYS A 562 28.61 28.69 8.33
CA LYS A 562 29.89 28.19 7.80
C LYS A 562 29.69 27.16 6.67
N ASN A 563 28.73 26.24 6.84
CA ASN A 563 28.43 25.17 5.89
C ASN A 563 26.91 24.93 5.77
N PRO A 564 26.14 25.94 5.32
CA PRO A 564 24.69 25.87 5.30
C PRO A 564 24.21 24.75 4.39
N LEU A 565 22.97 24.28 4.66
CA LEU A 565 22.28 23.36 3.75
C LEU A 565 21.99 24.06 2.42
N ILE A 566 22.24 23.33 1.34
CA ILE A 566 22.04 23.81 -0.05
C ILE A 566 20.60 23.58 -0.50
N THR A 567 20.04 22.41 -0.13
CA THR A 567 18.70 21.97 -0.55
C THR A 567 17.69 22.29 0.54
N LYS A 568 17.15 23.49 0.51
CA LYS A 568 16.10 23.94 1.41
C LYS A 568 15.20 24.99 0.75
N ASN A 569 13.91 24.93 1.04
CA ASN A 569 12.91 25.89 0.55
C ASN A 569 12.95 26.10 -0.97
N ILE A 570 13.26 25.04 -1.74
CA ILE A 570 13.25 25.09 -3.21
C ILE A 570 11.81 25.31 -3.67
N LYS A 571 11.63 26.17 -4.69
CA LYS A 571 10.33 26.50 -5.30
C LYS A 571 10.35 26.25 -6.79
N VAL A 572 9.17 26.22 -7.38
CA VAL A 572 9.05 26.32 -8.83
C VAL A 572 9.36 27.76 -9.24
N ASP A 573 10.60 27.99 -9.58
CA ASP A 573 11.10 29.28 -10.06
C ASP A 573 12.09 29.02 -11.19
N ASN A 574 11.81 29.55 -12.35
CA ASN A 574 12.60 29.32 -13.57
C ASN A 574 14.03 29.89 -13.48
N VAL A 575 14.34 30.69 -12.49
CA VAL A 575 15.66 31.33 -12.30
C VAL A 575 16.49 30.61 -11.26
N SER A 576 15.94 30.40 -10.07
CA SER A 576 16.67 29.88 -8.89
C SER A 576 16.13 28.56 -8.33
N GLY A 577 15.01 28.07 -8.87
CA GLY A 577 14.33 26.86 -8.43
C GLY A 577 14.40 25.71 -9.43
N LEU A 578 13.26 24.99 -9.54
CA LEU A 578 13.12 23.88 -10.49
C LEU A 578 12.93 24.40 -11.93
N ARG A 579 13.58 23.76 -12.87
CA ARG A 579 13.40 24.06 -14.31
C ARG A 579 12.15 23.37 -14.85
N LEU A 580 11.37 24.11 -15.63
CA LEU A 580 10.31 23.50 -16.46
C LEU A 580 10.92 22.77 -17.65
N ILE A 581 10.57 21.51 -17.81
CA ILE A 581 10.78 20.74 -19.02
C ILE A 581 9.44 20.46 -19.71
N ASN A 582 9.45 20.40 -21.03
CA ASN A 582 8.30 20.06 -21.86
C ASN A 582 8.63 18.81 -22.71
N ASP A 583 7.70 18.39 -23.55
CA ASP A 583 7.87 17.21 -24.38
C ASP A 583 9.04 17.29 -25.33
N ASP A 584 9.28 18.47 -25.94
CA ASP A 584 10.40 18.63 -26.85
C ASP A 584 11.72 18.48 -26.12
N LYS A 585 11.85 19.13 -24.96
CA LYS A 585 13.06 19.04 -24.14
C LYS A 585 13.25 17.65 -23.51
N ARG A 586 12.18 16.91 -23.29
CA ARG A 586 12.25 15.53 -22.79
C ARG A 586 12.81 14.55 -23.82
N LYS A 587 12.52 14.80 -25.11
CA LYS A 587 12.87 13.90 -26.22
C LYS A 587 14.20 14.23 -26.88
N ASP A 588 14.55 15.53 -27.00
CA ASP A 588 15.75 15.99 -27.65
C ASP A 588 16.51 16.95 -26.76
N ASN A 589 17.68 16.55 -26.37
CA ASN A 589 18.50 17.28 -25.43
C ASN A 589 19.94 17.47 -25.91
N THR A 590 20.20 17.26 -27.18
CA THR A 590 21.54 17.41 -27.74
C THR A 590 21.64 18.65 -28.61
N ASP A 591 22.83 19.24 -28.63
CA ASP A 591 23.18 20.41 -29.46
C ASP A 591 23.46 20.06 -30.93
N GLY A 592 23.00 18.93 -31.42
CA GLY A 592 23.34 18.41 -32.76
C GLY A 592 24.76 17.85 -32.86
N LYS A 593 25.58 18.01 -31.82
CA LYS A 593 26.92 17.43 -31.68
C LYS A 593 26.97 16.31 -30.62
N GLY A 594 25.81 15.91 -30.08
CA GLY A 594 25.69 14.89 -29.07
C GLY A 594 25.91 15.37 -27.63
N ASN A 595 26.10 16.67 -27.39
CA ASN A 595 26.23 17.20 -26.04
C ASN A 595 24.87 17.44 -25.41
N ILE A 596 24.72 17.07 -24.12
CA ILE A 596 23.52 17.34 -23.37
C ILE A 596 23.38 18.84 -23.11
N LEU A 597 22.27 19.43 -23.53
CA LEU A 597 21.99 20.87 -23.42
C LEU A 597 21.70 21.36 -22.01
N TYR A 598 21.48 20.43 -21.06
CA TYR A 598 21.25 20.76 -19.67
C TYR A 598 22.54 20.67 -18.87
N ASN A 599 22.79 21.73 -18.14
CA ASN A 599 23.90 21.76 -17.23
C ASN A 599 23.67 20.79 -16.04
N ALA A 600 24.75 20.28 -15.54
CA ALA A 600 24.81 19.51 -14.30
C ALA A 600 24.10 20.24 -13.14
N PRO A 601 23.78 19.52 -12.07
CA PRO A 601 23.04 20.03 -10.89
C PRO A 601 23.63 21.26 -10.21
N ALA A 602 24.90 21.57 -10.46
CA ALA A 602 25.56 22.72 -9.83
C ALA A 602 24.86 24.07 -10.09
N SER A 603 24.16 24.21 -11.21
CA SER A 603 23.45 25.41 -11.60
C SER A 603 21.93 25.35 -11.49
N ALA A 604 21.37 24.20 -11.07
CA ALA A 604 19.93 24.00 -10.90
C ALA A 604 19.64 23.16 -9.67
N HIS A 605 18.44 23.34 -9.11
CA HIS A 605 17.94 22.55 -7.97
C HIS A 605 17.06 21.37 -8.38
N GLY A 606 16.89 21.14 -9.69
CA GLY A 606 16.09 20.08 -10.25
C GLY A 606 15.22 20.56 -11.40
N TRP A 607 14.19 19.80 -11.68
CA TRP A 607 13.27 20.06 -12.79
C TRP A 607 11.85 19.59 -12.43
N TYR A 608 10.87 20.11 -13.19
CA TYR A 608 9.49 19.64 -13.10
C TYR A 608 8.86 19.58 -14.48
N TYR A 609 7.82 18.75 -14.60
CA TYR A 609 7.04 18.58 -15.83
C TYR A 609 5.55 18.65 -15.49
N LYS A 610 4.82 19.52 -16.21
CA LYS A 610 3.38 19.69 -16.05
C LYS A 610 2.62 18.70 -16.92
N PHE A 611 1.64 18.01 -16.34
CA PHE A 611 0.78 17.09 -17.09
C PHE A 611 -0.40 17.83 -17.71
N THR A 612 -0.11 18.79 -18.58
CA THR A 612 -1.11 19.57 -19.33
C THR A 612 -0.55 20.02 -20.66
N ASP A 613 -1.39 20.09 -21.68
CA ASP A 613 -0.98 20.57 -22.99
C ASP A 613 -0.73 22.08 -22.98
N CYS A 614 0.32 22.47 -23.64
CA CYS A 614 0.58 23.85 -23.96
C CYS A 614 -0.27 24.30 -25.15
N VAL A 615 -0.91 25.46 -25.03
CA VAL A 615 -1.81 25.97 -26.08
C VAL A 615 -1.10 26.72 -27.18
N THR A 616 0.08 27.27 -26.97
CA THR A 616 0.81 28.06 -28.00
C THR A 616 2.32 27.97 -27.92
N GLY A 617 2.94 27.89 -29.06
CA GLY A 617 4.21 28.49 -29.52
C GLY A 617 5.53 27.99 -28.92
N TYR A 618 6.45 27.84 -29.81
CA TYR A 618 7.87 27.54 -29.62
C TYR A 618 8.49 28.03 -28.31
N GLY A 619 8.79 27.08 -27.44
CA GLY A 619 9.68 27.27 -26.31
C GLY A 619 9.13 28.00 -25.08
N LYS A 620 7.95 28.58 -25.15
CA LYS A 620 7.20 29.15 -24.01
C LYS A 620 5.74 28.76 -24.09
N CYS A 621 5.20 28.24 -23.02
CA CYS A 621 3.76 28.06 -22.89
C CYS A 621 3.16 29.34 -22.35
N ASP A 622 2.44 30.07 -23.21
CA ASP A 622 1.75 31.30 -22.80
C ASP A 622 0.47 30.99 -22.03
N SER A 623 -0.13 29.81 -22.26
CA SER A 623 -1.27 29.27 -21.51
C SER A 623 -1.30 27.76 -21.58
N TYR A 624 -1.96 27.15 -20.60
CA TYR A 624 -2.17 25.71 -20.54
C TYR A 624 -3.67 25.40 -20.70
N LYS A 625 -3.98 24.24 -21.28
CA LYS A 625 -5.34 23.72 -21.29
C LYS A 625 -5.75 23.39 -19.87
N GLN A 626 -7.06 23.28 -19.68
CA GLN A 626 -7.62 22.85 -18.41
C GLN A 626 -6.95 21.56 -17.93
N GLN A 627 -6.53 21.55 -16.67
CA GLN A 627 -5.88 20.43 -16.04
C GLN A 627 -6.86 19.29 -15.80
N THR A 628 -6.62 18.15 -16.40
CA THR A 628 -7.41 16.92 -16.20
C THR A 628 -6.57 15.72 -15.79
N GLU A 629 -5.27 15.78 -16.08
CA GLU A 629 -4.32 14.69 -15.82
C GLU A 629 -3.64 14.89 -14.47
N LYS A 630 -3.64 13.85 -13.65
CA LYS A 630 -3.12 13.82 -12.26
C LYS A 630 -2.22 12.64 -12.06
N VAL A 631 -1.18 12.77 -11.24
CA VAL A 631 -0.32 11.64 -10.88
C VAL A 631 -1.08 10.72 -9.92
N PHE A 632 -1.08 9.44 -10.26
CA PHE A 632 -1.61 8.36 -9.43
C PHE A 632 -0.55 7.26 -9.31
N GLY A 633 -0.10 7.01 -8.09
CA GLY A 633 0.91 6.02 -7.76
C GLY A 633 2.30 6.61 -7.56
N THR A 634 3.08 5.89 -6.79
CA THR A 634 4.48 6.23 -6.51
C THR A 634 5.28 6.20 -7.80
N PRO A 635 6.04 7.26 -8.14
CA PRO A 635 6.94 7.24 -9.27
C PRO A 635 8.00 6.15 -9.11
N ILE A 636 8.38 5.49 -10.20
CA ILE A 636 9.34 4.39 -10.18
C ILE A 636 10.63 4.82 -10.86
N ALA A 637 11.69 4.95 -10.08
CA ALA A 637 13.04 5.22 -10.60
C ALA A 637 13.79 3.90 -10.79
N LEU A 638 14.16 3.60 -12.04
CA LEU A 638 14.85 2.36 -12.39
C LEU A 638 15.71 2.56 -13.64
N ASN A 639 16.96 2.13 -13.61
CA ASN A 639 17.89 2.22 -14.74
C ASN A 639 17.99 3.61 -15.37
N ASN A 640 18.19 4.62 -14.56
CA ASN A 640 18.25 6.00 -15.00
C ASN A 640 16.98 6.48 -15.72
N LYS A 641 15.85 5.81 -15.53
CA LYS A 641 14.54 6.21 -16.02
C LYS A 641 13.57 6.40 -14.86
N LEU A 642 12.69 7.36 -15.00
CA LEU A 642 11.58 7.62 -14.09
C LEU A 642 10.28 7.33 -14.83
N PHE A 643 9.50 6.38 -14.29
CA PHE A 643 8.19 6.03 -14.81
C PHE A 643 7.13 6.66 -13.91
N VAL A 644 6.26 7.45 -14.52
CA VAL A 644 5.20 8.18 -13.82
C VAL A 644 3.87 7.76 -14.40
N SER A 645 3.03 7.16 -13.57
CA SER A 645 1.65 6.85 -13.94
C SER A 645 0.74 8.01 -13.60
N THR A 646 -0.15 8.34 -14.53
CA THR A 646 -1.14 9.41 -14.39
C THR A 646 -2.52 8.90 -14.76
N PHE A 647 -3.54 9.61 -14.31
CA PHE A 647 -4.93 9.43 -14.71
C PHE A 647 -5.43 10.72 -15.35
N ASP A 648 -5.95 10.62 -16.57
CA ASP A 648 -6.53 11.74 -17.31
C ASP A 648 -8.05 11.56 -17.46
N ALA A 649 -8.78 12.39 -16.75
CA ALA A 649 -10.24 12.38 -16.74
C ALA A 649 -10.88 12.84 -18.07
N SER A 650 -10.13 13.51 -18.94
CA SER A 650 -10.60 13.98 -20.24
C SER A 650 -10.62 12.90 -21.32
N LYS A 651 -9.88 11.79 -21.09
CA LYS A 651 -9.84 10.68 -22.04
C LYS A 651 -11.15 9.90 -22.03
N ASP A 652 -11.51 9.42 -23.20
CA ASP A 652 -12.58 8.44 -23.31
C ASP A 652 -12.08 7.15 -22.68
N GLY A 653 -12.77 6.70 -21.64
CA GLY A 653 -12.54 5.41 -21.02
C GLY A 653 -13.03 4.28 -21.95
N LEU A 654 -13.52 3.20 -21.37
CA LEU A 654 -14.25 2.19 -22.16
C LEU A 654 -15.58 2.77 -22.59
N ALA A 655 -15.82 2.85 -23.88
CA ALA A 655 -17.15 3.10 -24.45
C ALA A 655 -18.06 1.94 -24.05
N GLY A 656 -18.96 2.17 -23.10
CA GLY A 656 -19.98 1.20 -22.72
C GLY A 656 -21.30 1.56 -23.38
N ASP A 657 -22.11 0.55 -23.74
CA ASP A 657 -23.56 0.69 -23.91
C ASP A 657 -24.12 1.52 -22.74
N CYS A 658 -25.29 2.12 -22.89
CA CYS A 658 -25.98 3.04 -21.95
C CYS A 658 -25.90 2.76 -20.44
N GLY A 659 -24.93 2.00 -19.99
CA GLY A 659 -24.50 1.76 -18.62
C GLY A 659 -23.31 2.60 -18.25
N ALA A 660 -23.04 2.72 -16.95
CA ALA A 660 -21.91 3.44 -16.40
C ALA A 660 -20.59 2.90 -16.96
N GLY A 661 -20.06 3.54 -17.99
CA GLY A 661 -18.74 3.26 -18.54
C GLY A 661 -17.64 3.75 -17.60
N VAL A 662 -16.46 3.20 -17.73
CA VAL A 662 -15.27 3.70 -17.03
C VAL A 662 -14.83 4.99 -17.69
N LYS A 663 -14.90 6.11 -16.97
CA LYS A 663 -14.45 7.40 -17.47
C LYS A 663 -12.96 7.59 -17.22
N GLY A 664 -12.29 8.24 -18.19
CA GLY A 664 -10.87 8.54 -18.09
C GLY A 664 -9.98 7.35 -18.43
N ALA A 665 -8.70 7.62 -18.57
CA ALA A 665 -7.69 6.60 -18.83
C ALA A 665 -6.42 6.89 -18.05
N SER A 666 -5.71 5.84 -17.69
CA SER A 666 -4.38 5.95 -17.11
C SER A 666 -3.31 5.90 -18.19
N LEU A 667 -2.33 6.75 -18.02
CA LEU A 667 -1.19 6.94 -18.90
C LEU A 667 0.10 6.70 -18.13
N MET A 668 1.16 6.40 -18.85
CA MET A 668 2.50 6.35 -18.31
C MET A 668 3.44 7.19 -19.11
N THR A 669 4.18 8.05 -18.43
CA THR A 669 5.21 8.88 -19.00
C THR A 669 6.58 8.46 -18.48
N THR A 670 7.56 8.39 -19.40
CA THR A 670 8.94 8.04 -19.07
C THR A 670 9.83 9.27 -19.19
N PHE A 671 10.64 9.51 -18.16
CA PHE A 671 11.69 10.51 -18.15
C PHE A 671 13.05 9.84 -17.95
N CYS A 672 14.14 10.47 -18.37
CA CYS A 672 15.48 9.99 -18.06
C CYS A 672 16.06 10.77 -16.87
N LEU A 673 16.60 10.05 -15.90
CA LEU A 673 17.24 10.64 -14.73
C LEU A 673 18.75 10.77 -14.96
N PRO A 674 19.40 11.76 -14.33
CA PRO A 674 18.83 12.71 -13.37
C PRO A 674 18.18 13.95 -13.99
N PHE A 675 18.36 14.25 -15.28
CA PHE A 675 18.08 15.57 -15.85
C PHE A 675 16.68 15.74 -16.46
N GLY A 676 15.85 14.69 -16.47
CA GLY A 676 14.52 14.69 -17.08
C GLY A 676 14.53 14.47 -18.59
N GLN A 677 15.68 14.48 -19.21
CA GLN A 677 15.89 14.41 -20.65
C GLN A 677 16.59 13.13 -21.05
N CYS A 678 16.13 12.53 -22.12
CA CYS A 678 16.65 11.29 -22.66
C CYS A 678 17.59 11.58 -23.85
N ALA A 679 18.60 10.72 -24.04
CA ALA A 679 19.38 10.72 -25.27
C ALA A 679 18.51 10.36 -26.48
N ALA A 680 18.92 10.80 -27.66
CA ALA A 680 18.22 10.48 -28.91
C ALA A 680 18.09 8.95 -29.06
N GLY A 681 16.86 8.47 -29.23
CA GLY A 681 16.56 7.04 -29.34
C GLY A 681 16.16 6.35 -28.04
N ASP A 682 16.42 6.93 -26.86
CA ASP A 682 16.03 6.33 -25.57
C ASP A 682 14.52 6.45 -25.27
N VAL A 683 13.87 7.46 -25.84
CA VAL A 683 12.42 7.62 -25.82
C VAL A 683 11.94 7.72 -27.26
N THR A 684 11.49 6.60 -27.79
CA THR A 684 10.89 6.53 -29.12
C THR A 684 9.37 6.53 -28.99
N GLY A 685 8.70 7.36 -29.76
CA GLY A 685 7.25 7.35 -29.89
C GLY A 685 6.51 8.42 -29.06
N THR A 686 5.27 8.12 -28.74
CA THR A 686 4.34 9.02 -28.06
C THR A 686 4.78 9.37 -26.65
N THR A 687 4.51 10.57 -26.23
CA THR A 687 4.84 11.15 -24.94
C THR A 687 4.27 10.34 -23.77
N HIS A 688 3.05 9.87 -23.95
CA HIS A 688 2.28 9.14 -22.97
C HIS A 688 1.80 7.81 -23.55
N THR A 689 2.11 6.74 -22.87
CA THR A 689 1.61 5.40 -23.22
C THR A 689 0.36 5.11 -22.42
N MET A 690 -0.76 4.87 -23.08
CA MET A 690 -2.00 4.45 -22.41
C MET A 690 -1.81 3.08 -21.78
N ILE A 691 -2.08 2.96 -20.48
CA ILE A 691 -2.00 1.71 -19.72
C ILE A 691 -3.38 1.06 -19.51
N GLY A 692 -4.43 1.81 -19.59
CA GLY A 692 -5.79 1.27 -19.51
C GLY A 692 -6.85 2.32 -19.22
N ALA A 693 -8.11 1.96 -19.41
CA ALA A 693 -9.24 2.79 -19.03
C ALA A 693 -9.45 2.78 -17.51
N GLY A 694 -9.79 3.94 -16.94
CA GLY A 694 -9.92 4.13 -15.50
C GLY A 694 -8.58 4.35 -14.79
N ILE A 695 -8.58 4.24 -13.46
CA ILE A 695 -7.40 4.48 -12.63
C ILE A 695 -6.58 3.20 -12.53
N HIS A 696 -5.34 3.26 -13.01
CA HIS A 696 -4.35 2.19 -12.90
C HIS A 696 -3.09 2.74 -12.26
N THR A 697 -2.51 1.95 -11.36
CA THR A 697 -1.15 2.16 -10.87
C THR A 697 -0.23 1.09 -11.44
N VAL A 698 1.06 1.36 -11.49
CA VAL A 698 2.06 0.40 -11.96
C VAL A 698 3.01 0.01 -10.84
N THR A 699 3.41 -1.25 -10.83
CA THR A 699 4.45 -1.77 -9.96
C THR A 699 5.51 -2.48 -10.78
N VAL A 700 6.69 -2.65 -10.19
CA VAL A 700 7.74 -3.46 -10.81
C VAL A 700 7.44 -4.93 -10.55
N GLY A 701 7.28 -5.70 -11.61
CA GLY A 701 7.07 -7.15 -11.56
C GLY A 701 8.12 -7.90 -12.38
N ASN A 702 8.33 -9.18 -12.05
CA ASN A 702 9.17 -10.05 -12.85
C ASN A 702 8.37 -10.57 -14.05
N GLY A 703 8.76 -10.19 -15.25
CA GLY A 703 8.24 -10.77 -16.49
C GLY A 703 8.93 -12.10 -16.78
N ASN A 704 8.20 -13.22 -16.72
CA ASN A 704 8.71 -14.48 -17.23
C ASN A 704 8.77 -14.44 -18.75
N SER A 705 9.96 -14.49 -19.33
CA SER A 705 10.12 -14.79 -20.75
C SER A 705 10.18 -16.31 -20.91
N SER A 706 9.06 -16.96 -21.17
CA SER A 706 9.09 -18.34 -21.68
C SER A 706 9.38 -18.31 -23.18
N GLY A 707 10.61 -18.57 -23.55
CA GLY A 707 10.92 -19.07 -24.88
C GLY A 707 10.27 -20.44 -25.08
N ASN A 708 9.72 -20.65 -26.26
CA ASN A 708 9.08 -21.82 -26.82
C ASN A 708 9.53 -23.16 -26.22
N GLY A 709 8.64 -23.85 -25.57
CA GLY A 709 8.86 -25.22 -25.12
C GLY A 709 7.88 -25.56 -24.04
N GLY A 710 6.80 -26.28 -24.38
CA GLY A 710 5.80 -26.70 -23.42
C GLY A 710 6.40 -27.34 -22.19
N SER A 711 6.17 -26.74 -21.05
CA SER A 711 6.24 -27.42 -19.77
C SER A 711 5.37 -26.70 -18.78
N THR A 712 4.43 -27.40 -18.25
CA THR A 712 3.62 -27.13 -17.09
C THR A 712 4.53 -26.86 -15.89
N GLY A 713 4.76 -25.60 -15.56
CA GLY A 713 5.55 -25.22 -14.39
C GLY A 713 5.02 -23.96 -13.75
N GLY A 714 4.57 -24.08 -12.53
CA GLY A 714 4.02 -23.00 -11.72
C GLY A 714 4.98 -21.84 -11.53
N GLY A 715 4.43 -20.63 -11.54
CA GLY A 715 5.18 -19.40 -11.38
C GLY A 715 5.89 -19.31 -10.03
N THR A 716 7.15 -19.59 -10.04
CA THR A 716 8.09 -19.22 -9.00
C THR A 716 8.76 -17.94 -9.43
N GLY A 717 8.85 -16.96 -8.56
CA GLY A 717 9.62 -15.75 -8.77
C GLY A 717 11.12 -16.11 -8.93
N GLY A 718 11.48 -16.58 -10.10
CA GLY A 718 12.85 -16.89 -10.49
C GLY A 718 13.27 -15.96 -11.62
N VAL A 719 14.41 -15.34 -11.50
CA VAL A 719 15.06 -14.57 -12.55
C VAL A 719 15.47 -15.55 -13.65
N SER A 720 14.78 -15.51 -14.81
CA SER A 720 15.18 -16.28 -15.98
C SER A 720 16.10 -15.45 -16.86
N SER A 721 17.27 -15.98 -17.12
CA SER A 721 18.39 -15.30 -17.75
C SER A 721 18.50 -15.42 -19.28
N LYS A 722 17.50 -15.96 -19.98
CA LYS A 722 17.55 -16.03 -21.45
C LYS A 722 16.36 -15.34 -22.12
N LEU A 723 16.68 -14.30 -22.84
CA LEU A 723 15.75 -13.41 -23.51
C LEU A 723 15.80 -13.61 -25.02
N SER A 724 14.71 -14.07 -25.62
CA SER A 724 14.51 -13.91 -27.06
C SER A 724 13.88 -12.54 -27.35
N SER A 725 14.32 -11.91 -28.41
CA SER A 725 14.08 -10.51 -28.75
C SER A 725 12.64 -10.14 -29.12
N ALA A 726 11.68 -11.07 -29.08
CA ALA A 726 10.41 -10.86 -29.79
C ALA A 726 9.15 -10.71 -28.92
N SER A 727 9.15 -10.99 -27.60
CA SER A 727 7.85 -11.09 -26.93
C SER A 727 7.88 -10.83 -25.42
N ASN A 728 8.24 -9.62 -24.99
CA ASN A 728 8.12 -9.27 -23.57
C ASN A 728 7.02 -8.26 -23.36
N TYR A 729 5.90 -8.74 -22.90
CA TYR A 729 4.73 -7.95 -22.56
C TYR A 729 4.59 -7.89 -21.05
N CYS A 730 4.48 -6.68 -20.55
CA CYS A 730 4.30 -6.44 -19.13
C CYS A 730 2.91 -5.90 -18.80
N ILE A 731 2.07 -5.63 -19.81
CA ILE A 731 0.79 -4.94 -19.66
C ILE A 731 -0.29 -5.63 -20.49
N ALA A 732 -1.46 -5.83 -19.90
CA ALA A 732 -2.57 -6.60 -20.45
C ALA A 732 -3.29 -6.00 -21.68
N THR A 733 -3.06 -4.75 -22.02
CA THR A 733 -3.85 -3.99 -23.01
C THR A 733 -2.99 -3.41 -24.13
N GLY A 734 -2.17 -4.22 -24.79
CA GLY A 734 -1.41 -3.80 -25.98
C GLY A 734 -0.29 -2.77 -25.76
N SER A 735 -0.21 -2.16 -24.61
CA SER A 735 0.84 -1.20 -24.24
C SER A 735 2.02 -1.93 -23.62
N ARG A 736 3.22 -1.67 -24.17
CA ARG A 736 4.46 -2.34 -23.76
C ARG A 736 5.34 -1.38 -23.00
N VAL A 737 5.72 -1.72 -21.79
CA VAL A 737 6.83 -1.07 -21.11
C VAL A 737 7.82 -2.11 -20.67
N THR A 738 8.88 -2.23 -21.44
CA THR A 738 9.99 -3.13 -21.13
C THR A 738 11.14 -2.31 -20.59
N ILE A 739 11.58 -2.63 -19.39
CA ILE A 739 12.78 -2.05 -18.80
C ILE A 739 13.89 -3.08 -18.94
N THR A 740 14.94 -2.72 -19.69
CA THR A 740 16.13 -3.56 -19.83
C THR A 740 17.15 -3.13 -18.77
N VAL A 741 17.47 -4.03 -17.87
CA VAL A 741 18.55 -3.84 -16.88
C VAL A 741 19.79 -4.51 -17.41
N THR A 742 20.83 -3.73 -17.74
CA THR A 742 22.16 -4.26 -18.07
C THR A 742 22.95 -4.48 -16.79
N GLY A 743 23.31 -5.72 -16.50
CA GLY A 743 24.21 -6.04 -15.39
C GLY A 743 25.61 -5.47 -15.61
N SER A 744 26.27 -5.06 -14.55
CA SER A 744 27.61 -4.44 -14.57
C SER A 744 28.78 -5.42 -14.82
N SER A 745 28.52 -6.69 -15.01
CA SER A 745 29.55 -7.70 -15.36
C SER A 745 29.42 -8.05 -16.84
N GLY A 746 30.48 -7.84 -17.60
CA GLY A 746 30.57 -7.94 -19.06
C GLY A 746 30.26 -9.29 -19.73
N SER A 747 29.43 -10.11 -19.17
CA SER A 747 28.83 -11.30 -19.76
C SER A 747 27.37 -11.00 -20.03
N GLY A 748 27.03 -10.47 -21.16
CA GLY A 748 25.76 -10.27 -21.87
C GLY A 748 24.41 -10.73 -21.32
N GLU A 749 24.22 -10.89 -20.03
CA GLU A 749 22.94 -11.25 -19.43
C GLU A 749 22.12 -10.00 -19.12
N GLN A 750 21.04 -9.82 -19.87
CA GLN A 750 20.07 -8.76 -19.65
C GLN A 750 18.90 -9.31 -18.83
N THR A 751 18.73 -8.80 -17.61
CA THR A 751 17.52 -9.06 -16.82
C THR A 751 16.47 -8.03 -17.22
N ARG A 752 15.31 -8.47 -17.66
CA ARG A 752 14.17 -7.57 -17.97
C ARG A 752 13.22 -7.54 -16.80
N MET A 753 12.94 -6.34 -16.34
CA MET A 753 11.88 -6.07 -15.37
C MET A 753 10.69 -5.45 -16.10
N CYS A 754 9.50 -5.81 -15.67
CA CYS A 754 8.27 -5.31 -16.27
C CYS A 754 7.52 -4.43 -15.29
N LEU A 755 6.95 -3.33 -15.79
CA LEU A 755 5.92 -2.60 -15.07
C LEU A 755 4.60 -3.33 -15.24
N VAL A 756 4.01 -3.79 -14.14
CA VAL A 756 2.74 -4.50 -14.13
C VAL A 756 1.67 -3.53 -13.65
N PRO A 757 0.65 -3.21 -14.47
CA PRO A 757 -0.47 -2.41 -13.99
C PRO A 757 -1.26 -3.19 -12.96
N GLN A 758 -1.55 -2.54 -11.84
CA GLN A 758 -2.51 -3.03 -10.86
C GLN A 758 -3.86 -2.37 -11.17
N ARG A 759 -4.84 -3.17 -11.50
CA ARG A 759 -6.19 -2.73 -11.82
C ARG A 759 -7.19 -3.26 -10.79
N TRP A 760 -7.99 -2.36 -10.27
CA TRP A 760 -9.23 -2.69 -9.58
C TRP A 760 -10.35 -2.77 -10.60
N TYR A 761 -11.03 -3.91 -10.68
CA TYR A 761 -12.20 -4.06 -11.53
C TYR A 761 -13.44 -3.72 -10.70
N GLU A 762 -14.07 -2.62 -11.03
CA GLU A 762 -15.42 -2.31 -10.61
C GLU A 762 -16.37 -2.68 -11.75
N LYS A 763 -17.34 -3.53 -11.50
CA LYS A 763 -18.48 -3.70 -12.37
C LYS A 763 -19.58 -2.78 -11.86
N LEU A 764 -19.82 -1.71 -12.59
CA LEU A 764 -20.97 -0.84 -12.37
C LEU A 764 -22.25 -1.54 -12.81
#